data_ca4ee3d88f6db913f50ce19ec3f85874
#
_entry.id   ca4ee3d88f6db913f50ce19ec3f85874
#
_cell.length_a   1.000
_cell.length_b   1.000
_cell.length_c   1.000
_cell.angle_alpha   90.00
_cell.angle_beta   90.00
_cell.angle_gamma   90.00
#
_symmetry.space_group_name_H-M   'P 1'
#
loop_
_entity.id
_entity.type
_entity.pdbx_description
1 polymer ?
#
loop_
_entity_poly.entity_id
_entity_poly.type
_entity_poly.pdbx_seq_one_letter_code
_entity_poly.pdbx_strand_id
1 'polypeptide(L)'
;MKNINLLLVSALLLASCSGTTDQDLVLTDSEYFERQGVNVLVFSNLYNGGFNDEKNSGIEIIHHGVRTVQGGAVRLSSTPEQWDLVPATPSRTVNKEDGSIEVALRYEDYDFDSRVVVTGKGEAVEIAVYLDEPLPEKLAGHAGFNLEFLPSQYWAKTYLVDGRPDRFPRYAASETVTRPNSEKPRQYKGYKTYDDRGTDRYVDPLPLEQGREFILAPDAPERMITISSDDSDIMLYDGRMLAQNGWFVFRSLIPAGKTGKVITWTVEPNSVEGWVREPNIGFSQVGYLPDQPKIAVIELDKNYKPERNARIIRVNSDGTETVAYTGKVVNWGPYYKYNYDRFDFSDVTEPGVYYIQYGETKTNNFIINENVYDKITDATSDIWIPIHMNHMFVNEGYRVWHGEPFKEGYRQAPRNTDHFDLHWQGPTTDTRFKDLELIPGLNVGGYFDAGDFDIETHSNISVVQNLVRAWELFRSDRDQTFVSQEQRYVDLHRPDGTPDILQYIEHGVLNLVAQAEILGHMSQTLSNSVLDNYHHLGDAGSLTDGLPYNPALKPYEVAKDGKSSGTPDDMWAFTSRDPNRDFSAATMFAAASRALRGYNDELADRALKQSRRLLKEATELMAAQPQDGFRRRGGGGNISANLQLYIATGEQ
;
A
#
# COMPACT_ATOMS: atom_id res chain seq x y z
N MET A 1 86.46 -9.57 -36.47
CA MET A 1 85.47 -8.69 -37.07
C MET A 1 84.22 -9.49 -37.41
N LYS A 2 83.19 -9.36 -36.72
CA LYS A 2 81.75 -9.52 -36.96
C LYS A 2 81.03 -9.78 -35.64
N ASN A 3 80.37 -8.77 -35.22
CA ASN A 3 79.50 -8.81 -33.99
C ASN A 3 78.29 -9.66 -34.32
N ILE A 4 77.93 -10.56 -33.38
CA ILE A 4 76.66 -11.28 -33.36
C ILE A 4 75.87 -10.68 -32.15
N ASN A 5 74.82 -9.98 -32.49
CA ASN A 5 73.87 -9.48 -31.53
C ASN A 5 72.88 -10.63 -31.13
N LEU A 6 72.85 -10.96 -29.87
CA LEU A 6 71.90 -11.87 -29.29
C LEU A 6 70.64 -11.06 -28.88
N LEU A 7 69.52 -11.27 -29.58
CA LEU A 7 68.20 -10.73 -29.21
C LEU A 7 67.59 -11.62 -28.13
N LEU A 8 67.47 -11.09 -26.91
CA LEU A 8 66.63 -11.65 -25.85
C LEU A 8 65.18 -11.18 -26.12
N VAL A 9 64.31 -12.14 -26.41
CA VAL A 9 62.86 -11.93 -26.46
C VAL A 9 62.33 -12.14 -25.02
N SER A 10 62.04 -11.06 -24.32
CA SER A 10 61.28 -11.10 -23.06
C SER A 10 59.80 -11.22 -23.39
N ALA A 11 59.22 -12.39 -23.14
CA ALA A 11 57.75 -12.55 -23.15
C ALA A 11 57.16 -11.87 -21.90
N LEU A 12 56.54 -10.70 -22.05
CA LEU A 12 55.66 -10.13 -21.04
C LEU A 12 54.35 -10.92 -21.05
N LEU A 13 54.11 -11.70 -20.00
CA LEU A 13 52.80 -12.17 -19.64
C LEU A 13 51.99 -10.96 -19.13
N LEU A 14 51.13 -10.44 -19.99
CA LEU A 14 50.04 -9.53 -19.59
C LEU A 14 49.01 -10.36 -18.84
N ALA A 15 49.10 -10.40 -17.53
CA ALA A 15 47.97 -10.73 -16.65
C ALA A 15 46.98 -9.55 -16.77
N SER A 16 45.92 -9.73 -17.55
CA SER A 16 44.77 -8.82 -17.50
C SER A 16 44.07 -8.99 -16.14
N CYS A 17 44.52 -8.22 -15.16
CA CYS A 17 43.63 -7.87 -14.05
C CYS A 17 42.55 -6.96 -14.67
N SER A 18 41.34 -7.48 -14.83
CA SER A 18 40.17 -6.64 -15.00
C SER A 18 39.92 -5.92 -13.67
N GLY A 19 40.59 -4.79 -13.47
CA GLY A 19 40.28 -3.89 -12.38
C GLY A 19 38.89 -3.33 -12.65
N THR A 20 37.99 -3.44 -11.68
CA THR A 20 36.71 -2.70 -11.67
C THR A 20 37.02 -1.21 -11.81
N THR A 21 36.38 -0.55 -12.76
CA THR A 21 36.46 0.91 -12.88
C THR A 21 35.48 1.53 -11.89
N ASP A 22 35.72 2.78 -11.47
CA ASP A 22 34.79 3.52 -10.58
C ASP A 22 33.38 3.68 -11.19
N GLN A 23 33.17 3.26 -12.42
CA GLN A 23 31.91 3.31 -13.16
C GLN A 23 31.16 2.00 -13.21
N ASP A 24 31.77 0.89 -12.81
CA ASP A 24 31.12 -0.43 -12.84
C ASP A 24 30.05 -0.55 -11.75
N LEU A 25 28.93 -1.23 -12.07
CA LEU A 25 27.92 -1.67 -11.10
C LEU A 25 28.46 -2.87 -10.32
N VAL A 26 28.90 -2.63 -9.09
CA VAL A 26 29.57 -3.62 -8.25
C VAL A 26 28.62 -4.17 -7.18
N LEU A 27 28.60 -5.48 -6.99
CA LEU A 27 27.90 -6.12 -5.89
C LEU A 27 28.56 -5.75 -4.55
N THR A 28 27.82 -5.05 -3.70
CA THR A 28 28.28 -4.57 -2.39
C THR A 28 28.21 -5.68 -1.32
N ASP A 29 28.83 -5.41 -0.16
CA ASP A 29 28.70 -6.28 1.03
C ASP A 29 27.26 -6.29 1.59
N SER A 30 26.49 -5.24 1.34
CA SER A 30 25.06 -5.15 1.69
C SER A 30 24.13 -5.80 0.65
N GLU A 31 24.71 -6.57 -0.30
CA GLU A 31 24.01 -7.43 -1.25
C GLU A 31 23.06 -6.70 -2.21
N TYR A 32 23.51 -5.59 -2.75
CA TYR A 32 22.90 -4.88 -3.88
C TYR A 32 24.00 -4.36 -4.81
N PHE A 33 23.66 -4.07 -6.08
CA PHE A 33 24.64 -3.49 -7.01
C PHE A 33 24.65 -1.97 -6.88
N GLU A 34 25.83 -1.40 -6.88
CA GLU A 34 26.03 0.03 -6.70
C GLU A 34 27.08 0.60 -7.65
N ARG A 35 26.78 1.77 -8.20
CA ARG A 35 27.73 2.76 -8.70
C ARG A 35 27.26 4.16 -8.32
N GLN A 36 28.05 5.18 -8.57
CA GLN A 36 27.68 6.55 -8.19
C GLN A 36 26.32 6.95 -8.79
N GLY A 37 25.38 7.35 -7.91
CA GLY A 37 24.03 7.75 -8.30
C GLY A 37 23.09 6.61 -8.70
N VAL A 38 23.55 5.36 -8.74
CA VAL A 38 22.73 4.20 -9.15
C VAL A 38 22.82 3.08 -8.13
N ASN A 39 21.67 2.56 -7.71
CA ASN A 39 21.59 1.32 -6.95
C ASN A 39 20.61 0.37 -7.63
N VAL A 40 20.98 -0.90 -7.78
CA VAL A 40 20.09 -1.95 -8.24
C VAL A 40 19.94 -2.98 -7.14
N LEU A 41 18.73 -3.04 -6.57
CA LEU A 41 18.37 -3.98 -5.51
C LEU A 41 17.72 -5.20 -6.12
N VAL A 42 18.10 -6.38 -5.63
CA VAL A 42 17.47 -7.65 -6.00
C VAL A 42 17.05 -8.33 -4.72
N PHE A 43 15.76 -8.42 -4.50
CA PHE A 43 15.22 -8.87 -3.22
C PHE A 43 14.18 -9.98 -3.39
N SER A 44 14.01 -10.76 -2.34
CA SER A 44 12.84 -11.58 -2.07
C SER A 44 12.37 -11.27 -0.66
N ASN A 45 11.08 -11.35 -0.42
CA ASN A 45 10.57 -11.28 0.93
C ASN A 45 9.66 -12.47 1.21
N LEU A 46 9.61 -12.88 2.46
CA LEU A 46 8.81 -14.01 2.93
C LEU A 46 7.38 -13.61 3.29
N TYR A 47 6.94 -12.43 2.87
CA TYR A 47 5.61 -11.94 3.16
C TYR A 47 4.58 -12.59 2.23
N ASN A 48 3.79 -13.50 2.77
CA ASN A 48 2.69 -14.18 2.07
C ASN A 48 1.34 -13.46 2.23
N GLY A 49 1.34 -12.20 2.60
CA GLY A 49 0.12 -11.40 2.62
C GLY A 49 -0.29 -11.11 1.19
N GLY A 50 -1.45 -11.58 0.76
CA GLY A 50 -1.92 -11.45 -0.62
C GLY A 50 -2.30 -10.05 -1.07
N PHE A 51 -1.85 -9.04 -0.39
CA PHE A 51 -2.30 -7.67 -0.63
C PHE A 51 -1.44 -6.89 -1.62
N ASN A 52 -0.30 -7.42 -2.05
CA ASN A 52 0.61 -6.66 -2.89
C ASN A 52 1.64 -7.58 -3.52
N ASP A 53 1.61 -7.67 -4.81
CA ASP A 53 2.50 -8.47 -5.62
C ASP A 53 3.96 -8.01 -5.57
N GLU A 54 4.23 -6.76 -5.20
CA GLU A 54 5.57 -6.20 -5.06
C GLU A 54 6.36 -6.78 -3.88
N LYS A 55 5.71 -7.47 -2.96
CA LYS A 55 6.32 -7.87 -1.69
C LYS A 55 7.07 -9.19 -1.72
N ASN A 56 6.95 -10.00 -2.77
CA ASN A 56 7.51 -11.34 -2.78
C ASN A 56 8.88 -11.43 -3.44
N SER A 57 9.10 -10.70 -4.51
CA SER A 57 10.40 -10.62 -5.19
C SER A 57 10.43 -9.40 -6.09
N GLY A 58 11.63 -8.95 -6.44
CA GLY A 58 11.71 -7.87 -7.40
C GLY A 58 13.11 -7.35 -7.63
N ILE A 59 13.17 -6.48 -8.63
CA ILE A 59 14.34 -5.67 -8.92
C ILE A 59 13.90 -4.22 -8.80
N GLU A 60 14.56 -3.46 -7.95
CA GLU A 60 14.37 -2.02 -7.85
C GLU A 60 15.60 -1.28 -8.34
N ILE A 61 15.39 -0.20 -9.09
CA ILE A 61 16.45 0.73 -9.47
C ILE A 61 16.19 2.06 -8.79
N ILE A 62 17.13 2.47 -7.95
CA ILE A 62 17.20 3.80 -7.38
C ILE A 62 18.19 4.59 -8.20
N HIS A 63 17.69 5.60 -8.92
CA HIS A 63 18.43 6.34 -9.91
C HIS A 63 18.51 7.82 -9.49
N HIS A 64 19.72 8.27 -9.13
CA HIS A 64 19.97 9.61 -8.57
C HIS A 64 18.99 9.97 -7.44
N GLY A 65 18.96 9.08 -6.43
CA GLY A 65 18.15 9.27 -5.22
C GLY A 65 16.65 9.02 -5.35
N VAL A 66 16.15 8.63 -6.52
CA VAL A 66 14.73 8.35 -6.77
C VAL A 66 14.55 6.92 -7.26
N ARG A 67 13.60 6.18 -6.68
CA ARG A 67 13.18 4.89 -7.22
C ARG A 67 12.48 5.14 -8.57
N THR A 68 13.00 4.53 -9.62
CA THR A 68 12.49 4.68 -10.99
C THR A 68 11.89 3.40 -11.54
N VAL A 69 12.36 2.25 -11.05
CA VAL A 69 11.96 0.91 -11.49
C VAL A 69 11.66 0.04 -10.29
N GLN A 70 10.69 -0.82 -10.43
CA GLN A 70 10.35 -1.89 -9.50
C GLN A 70 9.84 -3.13 -10.25
N GLY A 71 9.33 -4.13 -9.54
CA GLY A 71 8.90 -5.39 -10.14
C GLY A 71 10.08 -6.32 -10.36
N GLY A 72 10.40 -6.70 -11.58
CA GLY A 72 11.55 -7.56 -11.88
C GLY A 72 11.34 -9.01 -11.51
N ALA A 73 10.20 -9.57 -11.90
CA ALA A 73 9.83 -10.96 -11.69
C ALA A 73 9.24 -11.58 -12.95
N VAL A 74 9.15 -12.91 -12.98
CA VAL A 74 8.32 -13.60 -13.96
C VAL A 74 6.87 -13.42 -13.54
N ARG A 75 6.05 -12.83 -14.44
CA ARG A 75 4.64 -12.56 -14.23
C ARG A 75 3.78 -13.31 -15.25
N LEU A 76 2.55 -13.60 -14.88
CA LEU A 76 1.60 -14.29 -15.75
C LEU A 76 0.78 -13.33 -16.62
N SER A 77 0.75 -12.05 -16.26
CA SER A 77 0.04 -10.99 -16.97
C SER A 77 1.00 -9.93 -17.49
N SER A 78 0.62 -9.26 -18.59
CA SER A 78 1.38 -8.14 -19.18
C SER A 78 1.41 -6.92 -18.29
N THR A 79 0.33 -6.67 -17.59
CA THR A 79 0.15 -5.59 -16.63
C THR A 79 -0.45 -6.18 -15.36
N PRO A 80 0.39 -6.69 -14.42
CA PRO A 80 -0.09 -7.35 -13.22
C PRO A 80 -0.98 -6.43 -12.39
N GLU A 81 -2.10 -6.96 -11.95
CA GLU A 81 -3.03 -6.29 -11.06
C GLU A 81 -2.82 -6.75 -9.61
N GLN A 82 -3.39 -6.03 -8.66
CA GLN A 82 -3.23 -6.32 -7.23
C GLN A 82 -3.61 -7.77 -6.86
N TRP A 83 -4.58 -8.35 -7.56
CA TRP A 83 -5.12 -9.68 -7.26
C TRP A 83 -4.61 -10.78 -8.18
N ASP A 84 -3.67 -10.47 -9.07
CA ASP A 84 -3.00 -11.49 -9.85
C ASP A 84 -2.21 -12.44 -8.96
N LEU A 85 -2.00 -13.67 -9.44
CA LEU A 85 -1.19 -14.64 -8.71
C LEU A 85 0.23 -14.12 -8.55
N VAL A 86 0.70 -14.22 -7.32
CA VAL A 86 2.05 -13.83 -6.91
C VAL A 86 2.87 -15.09 -6.69
N PRO A 87 4.09 -15.20 -7.25
CA PRO A 87 4.91 -16.37 -7.02
C PRO A 87 5.42 -16.42 -5.58
N ALA A 88 5.48 -17.62 -5.01
CA ALA A 88 6.31 -17.87 -3.83
C ALA A 88 7.79 -17.65 -4.19
N THR A 89 8.59 -17.26 -3.20
CA THR A 89 10.06 -17.05 -3.34
C THR A 89 10.81 -18.02 -2.46
N PRO A 90 11.02 -19.29 -2.92
CA PRO A 90 11.63 -20.34 -2.12
C PRO A 90 13.05 -20.01 -1.66
N SER A 91 13.82 -19.29 -2.46
CA SER A 91 15.19 -18.92 -2.12
C SER A 91 15.67 -17.63 -2.77
N ARG A 92 16.60 -16.96 -2.10
CA ARG A 92 17.46 -15.91 -2.63
C ARG A 92 18.89 -16.26 -2.28
N THR A 93 19.76 -16.29 -3.28
CA THR A 93 21.17 -16.66 -3.13
C THR A 93 22.07 -15.56 -3.69
N VAL A 94 23.10 -15.19 -2.95
CA VAL A 94 24.11 -14.22 -3.36
C VAL A 94 25.42 -14.93 -3.61
N ASN A 95 25.93 -14.85 -4.82
CA ASN A 95 27.24 -15.38 -5.19
C ASN A 95 28.22 -14.22 -5.39
N LYS A 96 29.09 -14.00 -4.40
CA LYS A 96 30.09 -12.92 -4.44
C LYS A 96 31.25 -13.22 -5.41
N GLU A 97 31.50 -14.49 -5.75
CA GLU A 97 32.57 -14.85 -6.69
C GLU A 97 32.17 -14.50 -8.13
N ASP A 98 30.91 -14.78 -8.49
CA ASP A 98 30.38 -14.48 -9.82
C ASP A 98 29.77 -13.07 -9.90
N GLY A 99 29.63 -12.37 -8.77
CA GLY A 99 29.00 -11.06 -8.70
C GLY A 99 27.51 -11.12 -9.08
N SER A 100 26.79 -12.14 -8.60
CA SER A 100 25.39 -12.36 -8.97
C SER A 100 24.46 -12.56 -7.76
N ILE A 101 23.16 -12.25 -7.99
CA ILE A 101 22.07 -12.55 -7.07
C ILE A 101 21.03 -13.35 -7.83
N GLU A 102 20.64 -14.50 -7.30
CA GLU A 102 19.59 -15.37 -7.85
C GLU A 102 18.38 -15.39 -6.92
N VAL A 103 17.17 -15.26 -7.50
CA VAL A 103 15.88 -15.43 -6.80
C VAL A 103 15.08 -16.52 -7.50
N ALA A 104 14.71 -17.56 -6.75
CA ALA A 104 13.81 -18.60 -7.22
C ALA A 104 12.35 -18.17 -7.02
N LEU A 105 11.52 -18.45 -8.01
CA LEU A 105 10.10 -18.11 -8.07
C LEU A 105 9.29 -19.36 -8.37
N ARG A 106 8.16 -19.56 -7.65
CA ARG A 106 7.27 -20.71 -7.84
C ARG A 106 5.81 -20.28 -7.87
N TYR A 107 5.12 -20.68 -8.91
CA TYR A 107 3.67 -20.60 -9.01
C TYR A 107 3.04 -21.96 -8.71
N GLU A 108 2.59 -22.17 -7.48
CA GLU A 108 2.02 -23.44 -6.99
C GLU A 108 0.84 -23.92 -7.84
N ASP A 109 -0.05 -23.01 -8.23
CA ASP A 109 -1.26 -23.31 -9.02
C ASP A 109 -0.97 -23.89 -10.41
N TYR A 110 0.25 -23.72 -10.91
CA TYR A 110 0.68 -24.15 -12.24
C TYR A 110 1.81 -25.18 -12.19
N ASP A 111 2.30 -25.52 -10.97
CA ASP A 111 3.51 -26.32 -10.80
C ASP A 111 4.67 -25.78 -11.65
N PHE A 112 4.87 -24.45 -11.59
CA PHE A 112 5.79 -23.74 -12.45
C PHE A 112 6.87 -23.04 -11.63
N ASP A 113 8.12 -23.42 -11.90
CA ASP A 113 9.32 -22.86 -11.29
C ASP A 113 10.12 -22.03 -12.30
N SER A 114 10.70 -20.94 -11.83
CA SER A 114 11.62 -20.10 -12.60
C SER A 114 12.66 -19.47 -11.67
N ARG A 115 13.78 -19.04 -12.24
CA ARG A 115 14.82 -18.30 -11.52
C ARG A 115 15.18 -17.04 -12.26
N VAL A 116 15.28 -15.93 -11.53
CA VAL A 116 15.79 -14.65 -12.02
C VAL A 116 17.18 -14.45 -11.47
N VAL A 117 18.17 -14.31 -12.34
CA VAL A 117 19.58 -14.09 -11.99
C VAL A 117 20.00 -12.72 -12.47
N VAL A 118 20.53 -11.90 -11.55
CA VAL A 118 21.06 -10.56 -11.86
C VAL A 118 22.56 -10.57 -11.62
N THR A 119 23.32 -10.13 -12.62
CA THR A 119 24.80 -10.10 -12.58
C THR A 119 25.30 -8.72 -12.98
N GLY A 120 26.25 -8.18 -12.22
CA GLY A 120 26.93 -6.93 -12.60
C GLY A 120 27.79 -7.13 -13.87
N LYS A 121 27.70 -6.17 -14.82
CA LYS A 121 28.36 -6.29 -16.12
C LYS A 121 28.84 -4.91 -16.61
N GLY A 122 29.97 -4.48 -16.08
CA GLY A 122 30.45 -3.11 -16.32
C GLY A 122 29.43 -2.09 -15.77
N GLU A 123 29.02 -1.16 -16.60
CA GLU A 123 28.06 -0.10 -16.25
C GLU A 123 26.60 -0.58 -16.15
N ALA A 124 26.32 -1.83 -16.54
CA ALA A 124 25.00 -2.44 -16.61
C ALA A 124 24.81 -3.59 -15.61
N VAL A 125 23.60 -4.06 -15.47
CA VAL A 125 23.28 -5.39 -14.97
C VAL A 125 22.72 -6.25 -16.10
N GLU A 126 23.16 -7.52 -16.15
CA GLU A 126 22.48 -8.55 -16.93
C GLU A 126 21.41 -9.19 -16.06
N ILE A 127 20.18 -9.25 -16.56
CA ILE A 127 19.06 -9.94 -15.93
C ILE A 127 18.71 -11.13 -16.81
N ALA A 128 18.79 -12.33 -16.25
CA ALA A 128 18.51 -13.56 -16.97
C ALA A 128 17.41 -14.38 -16.28
N VAL A 129 16.50 -14.92 -17.08
CA VAL A 129 15.48 -15.88 -16.60
C VAL A 129 15.90 -17.29 -16.99
N TYR A 130 15.83 -18.20 -16.03
CA TYR A 130 16.15 -19.61 -16.20
C TYR A 130 14.96 -20.50 -15.90
N LEU A 131 14.76 -21.53 -16.69
CA LEU A 131 13.80 -22.62 -16.48
C LEU A 131 14.51 -23.95 -16.48
N ASP A 132 14.25 -24.80 -15.48
CA ASP A 132 14.74 -26.17 -15.45
C ASP A 132 13.83 -27.11 -16.26
N GLU A 133 12.53 -26.81 -16.31
CA GLU A 133 11.52 -27.48 -17.14
C GLU A 133 10.85 -26.49 -18.12
N PRO A 134 10.33 -26.98 -19.24
CA PRO A 134 9.62 -26.11 -20.19
C PRO A 134 8.40 -25.45 -19.56
N LEU A 135 8.09 -24.21 -19.99
CA LEU A 135 6.88 -23.51 -19.59
C LEU A 135 5.62 -24.38 -19.77
N PRO A 136 4.74 -24.49 -18.76
CA PRO A 136 3.45 -25.17 -18.90
C PRO A 136 2.64 -24.64 -20.09
N GLU A 137 1.99 -25.51 -20.85
CA GLU A 137 1.25 -25.15 -22.08
C GLU A 137 0.20 -24.05 -21.81
N LYS A 138 -0.46 -24.09 -20.64
CA LYS A 138 -1.46 -23.10 -20.23
C LYS A 138 -0.90 -21.68 -20.04
N LEU A 139 0.41 -21.56 -19.85
CA LEU A 139 1.11 -20.29 -19.65
C LEU A 139 1.80 -19.78 -20.92
N ALA A 140 1.78 -20.56 -21.99
CA ALA A 140 2.37 -20.17 -23.28
C ALA A 140 1.67 -18.92 -23.82
N GLY A 141 2.46 -17.88 -24.13
CA GLY A 141 1.93 -16.58 -24.55
C GLY A 141 1.44 -15.67 -23.41
N HIS A 142 1.48 -16.14 -22.16
CA HIS A 142 1.08 -15.37 -20.96
C HIS A 142 2.26 -15.09 -20.05
N ALA A 143 3.06 -16.07 -19.67
CA ALA A 143 4.18 -15.87 -18.76
C ALA A 143 5.32 -15.08 -19.43
N GLY A 144 5.87 -14.10 -18.70
CA GLY A 144 6.97 -13.27 -19.16
C GLY A 144 7.70 -12.59 -18.01
N PHE A 145 8.90 -12.11 -18.28
CA PHE A 145 9.65 -11.28 -17.35
C PHE A 145 9.21 -9.82 -17.50
N ASN A 146 8.90 -9.18 -16.38
CA ASN A 146 8.45 -7.78 -16.31
C ASN A 146 9.43 -6.91 -15.53
N LEU A 147 9.66 -5.68 -16.01
CA LEU A 147 10.15 -4.55 -15.22
C LEU A 147 9.13 -3.41 -15.29
N GLU A 148 8.84 -2.81 -14.13
CA GLU A 148 7.80 -1.81 -13.97
C GLU A 148 8.39 -0.44 -13.67
N PHE A 149 8.07 0.54 -14.52
CA PHE A 149 8.62 1.88 -14.47
C PHE A 149 7.61 2.87 -13.93
N LEU A 150 8.02 3.70 -12.97
CA LEU A 150 7.15 4.69 -12.33
C LEU A 150 6.75 5.81 -13.30
N PRO A 151 5.48 5.95 -13.66
CA PRO A 151 5.04 6.97 -14.61
C PRO A 151 5.41 8.39 -14.19
N SER A 152 5.42 8.70 -12.89
CA SER A 152 5.85 10.00 -12.38
C SER A 152 7.26 10.41 -12.79
N GLN A 153 8.10 9.45 -13.15
CA GLN A 153 9.48 9.70 -13.59
C GLN A 153 9.62 9.74 -15.12
N TYR A 154 8.67 9.14 -15.85
CA TYR A 154 8.79 8.93 -17.29
C TYR A 154 7.70 9.58 -18.15
N TRP A 155 6.49 9.84 -17.62
CA TRP A 155 5.43 10.42 -18.43
C TRP A 155 5.86 11.72 -19.13
N ALA A 156 5.43 11.87 -20.37
CA ALA A 156 5.79 12.98 -21.25
C ALA A 156 7.29 13.08 -21.63
N LYS A 157 8.16 12.19 -21.12
CA LYS A 157 9.53 12.06 -21.60
C LYS A 157 9.57 11.27 -22.91
N THR A 158 10.62 11.47 -23.69
CA THR A 158 10.86 10.72 -24.90
C THR A 158 11.55 9.39 -24.65
N TYR A 159 11.43 8.46 -25.58
CA TYR A 159 12.23 7.26 -25.65
C TYR A 159 12.58 6.93 -27.11
N LEU A 160 13.58 6.10 -27.29
CA LEU A 160 13.93 5.51 -28.58
C LEU A 160 13.67 4.00 -28.49
N VAL A 161 13.05 3.43 -29.51
CA VAL A 161 12.92 1.98 -29.69
C VAL A 161 13.56 1.59 -31.01
N ASP A 162 14.62 0.79 -30.98
CA ASP A 162 15.45 0.44 -32.17
C ASP A 162 15.80 1.69 -33.00
N GLY A 163 16.16 2.78 -32.32
CA GLY A 163 16.49 4.08 -32.92
C GLY A 163 15.28 4.93 -33.36
N ARG A 164 14.05 4.44 -33.28
CA ARG A 164 12.84 5.20 -33.61
C ARG A 164 12.33 5.99 -32.37
N PRO A 165 12.11 7.31 -32.50
CA PRO A 165 11.66 8.12 -31.36
C PRO A 165 10.15 8.02 -31.12
N ASP A 166 9.78 8.00 -29.84
CA ASP A 166 8.40 8.18 -29.38
C ASP A 166 8.38 8.81 -27.98
N ARG A 167 7.21 8.94 -27.37
CA ARG A 167 7.00 9.59 -26.09
C ARG A 167 6.09 8.77 -25.18
N PHE A 168 6.47 8.63 -23.91
CA PHE A 168 5.59 8.10 -22.89
C PHE A 168 4.31 8.94 -22.77
N PRO A 169 3.13 8.33 -22.90
CA PRO A 169 1.87 9.06 -22.82
C PRO A 169 1.65 9.63 -21.41
N ARG A 170 1.17 10.87 -21.34
CA ARG A 170 0.83 11.49 -20.05
C ARG A 170 -0.40 10.84 -19.41
N TYR A 171 -1.38 10.49 -20.22
CA TYR A 171 -2.59 9.78 -19.80
C TYR A 171 -2.56 8.36 -20.37
N ALA A 172 -3.27 7.43 -19.73
CA ALA A 172 -3.40 6.09 -20.25
C ALA A 172 -3.93 6.10 -21.68
N ALA A 173 -3.24 5.46 -22.63
CA ALA A 173 -3.48 5.61 -24.05
C ALA A 173 -3.26 4.33 -24.87
N SER A 174 -3.12 3.16 -24.25
CA SER A 174 -3.00 1.90 -25.00
C SER A 174 -4.29 1.56 -25.74
N GLU A 175 -4.16 0.99 -26.93
CA GLU A 175 -5.23 0.22 -27.51
C GLU A 175 -5.50 -1.03 -26.68
N THR A 176 -6.72 -1.53 -26.73
CA THR A 176 -7.15 -2.71 -25.96
C THR A 176 -7.78 -3.76 -26.84
N VAL A 177 -7.72 -5.01 -26.40
CA VAL A 177 -8.43 -6.14 -26.98
C VAL A 177 -9.25 -6.82 -25.89
N THR A 178 -10.42 -7.35 -26.27
CA THR A 178 -11.27 -8.12 -25.37
C THR A 178 -11.03 -9.60 -25.59
N ARG A 179 -10.68 -10.32 -24.51
CA ARG A 179 -10.41 -11.76 -24.51
C ARG A 179 -11.41 -12.53 -23.65
N PRO A 180 -11.66 -13.83 -23.91
CA PRO A 180 -12.43 -14.68 -23.01
C PRO A 180 -11.77 -14.80 -21.63
N ASN A 181 -12.55 -14.77 -20.54
CA ASN A 181 -12.02 -14.97 -19.18
C ASN A 181 -11.33 -16.33 -19.00
N SER A 182 -11.69 -17.33 -19.81
CA SER A 182 -11.02 -18.63 -19.82
C SER A 182 -9.54 -18.58 -20.24
N GLU A 183 -9.12 -17.51 -20.91
CA GLU A 183 -7.73 -17.24 -21.30
C GLU A 183 -6.97 -16.43 -20.24
N LYS A 184 -7.66 -15.80 -19.30
CA LYS A 184 -7.01 -15.03 -18.23
C LYS A 184 -6.28 -15.99 -17.29
N PRO A 185 -5.00 -15.74 -16.95
CA PRO A 185 -4.33 -16.46 -15.88
C PRO A 185 -5.16 -16.39 -14.60
N ARG A 186 -5.12 -17.47 -13.81
CA ARG A 186 -5.85 -17.55 -12.56
C ARG A 186 -5.45 -16.42 -11.63
N GLN A 187 -6.43 -15.72 -11.09
CA GLN A 187 -6.21 -14.71 -10.07
C GLN A 187 -6.08 -15.32 -8.68
N TYR A 188 -5.69 -14.48 -7.72
CA TYR A 188 -5.48 -14.89 -6.33
C TYR A 188 -6.60 -15.79 -5.83
N LYS A 189 -6.25 -16.92 -5.18
CA LYS A 189 -7.15 -17.98 -4.71
C LYS A 189 -8.16 -18.48 -5.75
N GLY A 190 -7.91 -18.27 -7.04
CA GLY A 190 -8.72 -18.79 -8.13
C GLY A 190 -10.11 -18.20 -8.22
N TYR A 191 -10.27 -17.02 -7.73
CA TYR A 191 -11.54 -16.30 -7.82
C TYR A 191 -11.90 -16.03 -9.27
N LYS A 192 -13.19 -16.22 -9.63
CA LYS A 192 -13.68 -15.86 -10.95
C LYS A 192 -14.14 -14.42 -10.92
N THR A 193 -13.56 -13.60 -11.78
CA THR A 193 -14.06 -12.27 -12.05
C THR A 193 -15.11 -12.32 -13.15
N TYR A 194 -16.12 -11.47 -13.02
CA TYR A 194 -17.04 -11.13 -14.10
C TYR A 194 -16.71 -9.70 -14.51
N ASP A 195 -16.77 -9.37 -15.78
CA ASP A 195 -16.74 -7.97 -16.15
C ASP A 195 -18.04 -7.27 -15.71
N ASP A 196 -17.97 -5.96 -15.59
CA ASP A 196 -19.09 -5.10 -15.19
C ASP A 196 -20.33 -5.18 -16.08
N ARG A 197 -20.28 -5.92 -17.17
CA ARG A 197 -21.39 -6.19 -18.10
C ARG A 197 -21.88 -7.63 -18.01
N GLY A 198 -21.36 -8.44 -17.08
CA GLY A 198 -21.71 -9.85 -16.93
C GLY A 198 -21.29 -10.70 -18.13
N THR A 199 -20.32 -10.23 -18.92
CA THR A 199 -19.76 -11.00 -20.02
C THR A 199 -18.59 -11.84 -19.52
N ASP A 200 -18.41 -13.04 -20.06
CA ASP A 200 -17.27 -13.90 -19.72
C ASP A 200 -16.01 -13.45 -20.49
N ARG A 201 -15.66 -12.17 -20.37
CA ARG A 201 -14.54 -11.55 -21.11
C ARG A 201 -13.83 -10.51 -20.24
N TYR A 202 -12.53 -10.34 -20.49
CA TYR A 202 -11.71 -9.29 -19.88
C TYR A 202 -11.06 -8.43 -20.95
N VAL A 203 -10.67 -7.21 -20.57
CA VAL A 203 -9.93 -6.27 -21.41
C VAL A 203 -8.44 -6.46 -21.16
N ASP A 204 -7.66 -6.58 -22.24
CA ASP A 204 -6.21 -6.72 -22.20
C ASP A 204 -5.57 -5.58 -23.01
N PRO A 205 -4.64 -4.80 -22.44
CA PRO A 205 -3.97 -3.74 -23.19
C PRO A 205 -3.00 -4.34 -24.23
N LEU A 206 -2.92 -3.69 -25.38
CA LEU A 206 -1.90 -3.97 -26.38
C LEU A 206 -0.63 -3.18 -26.07
N PRO A 207 0.55 -3.67 -26.48
CA PRO A 207 1.79 -2.93 -26.28
C PRO A 207 1.75 -1.59 -27.02
N LEU A 208 2.29 -0.54 -26.40
CA LEU A 208 2.53 0.76 -27.05
C LEU A 208 3.59 0.62 -28.14
N GLU A 209 4.67 -0.12 -27.84
CA GLU A 209 5.79 -0.37 -28.74
C GLU A 209 6.43 -1.74 -28.47
N GLN A 210 7.18 -2.22 -29.47
CA GLN A 210 7.96 -3.44 -29.40
C GLN A 210 9.29 -3.25 -30.14
N GLY A 211 10.37 -3.73 -29.55
CA GLY A 211 11.71 -3.67 -30.12
C GLY A 211 12.71 -4.46 -29.29
N ARG A 212 13.98 -4.36 -29.64
CA ARG A 212 15.07 -5.04 -28.94
C ARG A 212 15.94 -4.13 -28.10
N GLU A 213 15.90 -2.85 -28.37
CA GLU A 213 16.60 -1.82 -27.61
C GLU A 213 15.67 -0.65 -27.32
N PHE A 214 15.62 -0.26 -26.07
CA PHE A 214 14.93 0.95 -25.61
C PHE A 214 15.92 1.86 -24.90
N ILE A 215 15.95 3.14 -25.28
CA ILE A 215 16.67 4.20 -24.56
C ILE A 215 15.62 5.15 -24.00
N LEU A 216 15.44 5.14 -22.68
CA LEU A 216 14.41 5.91 -21.98
C LEU A 216 14.97 7.25 -21.53
N ALA A 217 14.19 8.31 -21.69
CA ALA A 217 14.50 9.67 -21.25
C ALA A 217 15.91 10.15 -21.68
N PRO A 218 16.30 10.06 -22.98
CA PRO A 218 17.64 10.44 -23.45
C PRO A 218 17.96 11.92 -23.21
N ASP A 219 16.93 12.75 -22.99
CA ASP A 219 17.02 14.18 -22.68
C ASP A 219 17.12 14.47 -21.16
N ALA A 220 17.10 13.46 -20.30
CA ALA A 220 17.19 13.58 -18.86
C ALA A 220 18.26 12.62 -18.28
N PRO A 221 19.55 13.01 -18.24
CA PRO A 221 20.65 12.12 -17.85
C PRO A 221 20.45 11.41 -16.51
N GLU A 222 19.79 12.06 -15.56
CA GLU A 222 19.45 11.45 -14.26
C GLU A 222 18.34 10.40 -14.31
N ARG A 223 17.72 10.18 -15.47
CA ARG A 223 16.61 9.24 -15.66
C ARG A 223 16.82 8.33 -16.87
N MET A 224 17.90 8.56 -17.61
CA MET A 224 18.20 7.78 -18.80
C MET A 224 18.56 6.34 -18.44
N ILE A 225 17.84 5.39 -19.01
CA ILE A 225 18.09 3.94 -18.87
C ILE A 225 18.05 3.31 -20.25
N THR A 226 19.05 2.50 -20.57
CA THR A 226 19.03 1.64 -21.75
C THR A 226 18.62 0.24 -21.34
N ILE A 227 17.69 -0.37 -22.07
CA ILE A 227 17.27 -1.76 -21.92
C ILE A 227 17.43 -2.43 -23.25
N SER A 228 18.15 -3.53 -23.31
CA SER A 228 18.33 -4.29 -24.54
C SER A 228 18.27 -5.79 -24.33
N SER A 229 17.94 -6.54 -25.39
CA SER A 229 17.93 -8.00 -25.42
C SER A 229 18.36 -8.51 -26.79
N ASP A 230 19.29 -9.45 -26.78
CA ASP A 230 19.76 -10.11 -28.01
C ASP A 230 18.89 -11.32 -28.42
N ASP A 231 18.15 -11.88 -27.45
CA ASP A 231 17.45 -13.16 -27.60
C ASP A 231 15.92 -13.05 -27.60
N SER A 232 15.37 -11.92 -27.17
CA SER A 232 13.92 -11.72 -27.05
C SER A 232 13.49 -10.31 -27.43
N ASP A 233 12.28 -10.19 -27.95
CA ASP A 233 11.66 -8.88 -28.13
C ASP A 233 11.18 -8.34 -26.78
N ILE A 234 11.31 -7.05 -26.59
CA ILE A 234 10.83 -6.31 -25.42
C ILE A 234 9.59 -5.52 -25.84
N MET A 235 8.51 -5.66 -25.10
CA MET A 235 7.24 -4.94 -25.32
C MET A 235 7.05 -3.92 -24.22
N LEU A 236 6.62 -2.71 -24.56
CA LEU A 236 6.23 -1.66 -23.63
C LEU A 236 4.71 -1.59 -23.52
N TYR A 237 4.19 -1.76 -22.33
CA TYR A 237 2.76 -1.62 -22.01
C TYR A 237 2.48 -0.40 -21.12
N ASP A 238 1.29 0.15 -21.24
CA ASP A 238 0.76 1.14 -20.31
C ASP A 238 -0.21 0.45 -19.32
N GLY A 239 0.29 0.06 -18.16
CA GLY A 239 -0.50 -0.62 -17.13
C GLY A 239 -1.58 0.24 -16.50
N ARG A 240 -1.54 1.57 -16.68
CA ARG A 240 -2.56 2.49 -16.16
C ARG A 240 -3.91 2.34 -16.87
N MET A 241 -3.98 1.53 -17.93
CA MET A 241 -5.24 1.14 -18.59
C MET A 241 -6.09 0.20 -17.73
N LEU A 242 -5.49 -0.49 -16.77
CA LEU A 242 -6.17 -1.41 -15.88
C LEU A 242 -6.23 -0.84 -14.46
N ALA A 243 -7.30 -1.19 -13.75
CA ALA A 243 -7.42 -0.86 -12.34
C ALA A 243 -6.25 -1.47 -11.53
N GLN A 244 -5.75 -0.71 -10.57
CA GLN A 244 -4.72 -1.14 -9.61
C GLN A 244 -3.34 -1.46 -10.21
N ASN A 245 -3.12 -1.21 -11.50
CA ASN A 245 -1.80 -1.14 -12.08
C ASN A 245 -1.49 0.31 -12.46
N GLY A 246 -0.41 0.85 -11.97
CA GLY A 246 -0.03 2.26 -12.17
C GLY A 246 1.24 2.45 -12.99
N TRP A 247 1.78 1.43 -13.66
CA TRP A 247 3.14 1.40 -14.20
C TRP A 247 3.21 1.42 -15.72
N PHE A 248 4.33 1.88 -16.26
CA PHE A 248 4.78 1.46 -17.59
C PHE A 248 5.51 0.13 -17.45
N VAL A 249 5.08 -0.90 -18.16
CA VAL A 249 5.62 -2.25 -18.03
C VAL A 249 6.44 -2.64 -19.26
N PHE A 250 7.72 -2.89 -19.07
CA PHE A 250 8.56 -3.53 -20.06
C PHE A 250 8.53 -5.03 -19.86
N ARG A 251 8.33 -5.80 -20.94
CA ARG A 251 8.05 -7.23 -20.84
C ARG A 251 8.65 -8.01 -22.01
N SER A 252 9.24 -9.19 -21.72
CA SER A 252 9.51 -10.24 -22.70
C SER A 252 8.79 -11.52 -22.32
N LEU A 253 8.16 -12.18 -23.31
CA LEU A 253 7.50 -13.46 -23.11
C LEU A 253 8.51 -14.60 -23.03
N ILE A 254 8.24 -15.58 -22.16
CA ILE A 254 9.02 -16.80 -22.09
C ILE A 254 8.69 -17.67 -23.31
N PRO A 255 9.71 -18.09 -24.12
CA PRO A 255 9.48 -18.96 -25.26
C PRO A 255 8.99 -20.35 -24.84
N ALA A 256 7.89 -20.80 -25.44
CA ALA A 256 7.38 -22.15 -25.20
C ALA A 256 8.40 -23.24 -25.57
N GLY A 257 8.44 -24.32 -24.78
CA GLY A 257 9.28 -25.49 -25.03
C GLY A 257 10.79 -25.30 -24.84
N LYS A 258 11.25 -24.12 -24.35
CA LYS A 258 12.66 -23.87 -24.03
C LYS A 258 12.94 -24.08 -22.55
N THR A 259 14.18 -24.51 -22.25
CA THR A 259 14.76 -24.63 -20.91
C THR A 259 16.13 -23.96 -20.84
N GLY A 260 16.73 -23.88 -19.66
CA GLY A 260 17.97 -23.15 -19.44
C GLY A 260 17.73 -21.63 -19.39
N LYS A 261 18.67 -20.86 -19.90
CA LYS A 261 18.53 -19.39 -20.02
C LYS A 261 17.53 -19.08 -21.15
N VAL A 262 16.36 -18.55 -20.82
CA VAL A 262 15.25 -18.33 -21.78
C VAL A 262 15.03 -16.88 -22.15
N ILE A 263 15.41 -15.93 -21.27
CA ILE A 263 15.39 -14.49 -21.51
C ILE A 263 16.68 -13.89 -20.96
N THR A 264 17.24 -12.94 -21.68
CA THR A 264 18.41 -12.15 -21.21
C THR A 264 18.19 -10.69 -21.54
N TRP A 265 18.21 -9.83 -20.51
CA TRP A 265 18.19 -8.37 -20.68
C TRP A 265 19.49 -7.76 -20.17
N THR A 266 19.98 -6.76 -20.86
CA THR A 266 20.99 -5.83 -20.33
C THR A 266 20.29 -4.53 -19.97
N VAL A 267 20.42 -4.11 -18.70
CA VAL A 267 19.82 -2.88 -18.19
C VAL A 267 20.93 -1.98 -17.69
N GLU A 268 21.07 -0.83 -18.33
CA GLU A 268 22.11 0.15 -18.07
C GLU A 268 21.49 1.49 -17.66
N PRO A 269 21.33 1.75 -16.34
CA PRO A 269 20.95 3.06 -15.85
C PRO A 269 22.13 4.04 -15.97
N ASN A 270 21.95 5.18 -16.61
CA ASN A 270 23.02 6.17 -16.75
C ASN A 270 23.50 6.73 -15.41
N SER A 271 24.78 6.94 -15.26
CA SER A 271 25.36 7.61 -14.08
C SER A 271 25.88 9.00 -14.46
N VAL A 272 25.47 10.01 -13.70
CA VAL A 272 25.99 11.36 -13.87
C VAL A 272 27.28 11.49 -13.08
N GLU A 273 28.37 11.81 -13.77
CA GLU A 273 29.69 11.95 -13.15
C GLU A 273 29.67 12.99 -12.01
N GLY A 274 30.25 12.63 -10.87
CA GLY A 274 30.33 13.52 -9.70
C GLY A 274 29.00 13.76 -9.00
N TRP A 275 27.93 13.09 -9.36
CA TRP A 275 26.65 13.25 -8.69
C TRP A 275 26.73 12.79 -7.24
N VAL A 276 26.24 13.65 -6.35
CA VAL A 276 26.11 13.39 -4.91
C VAL A 276 24.71 13.85 -4.49
N ARG A 277 24.00 13.01 -3.78
CA ARG A 277 22.67 13.35 -3.29
C ARG A 277 22.77 14.53 -2.31
N GLU A 278 21.91 15.51 -2.48
CA GLU A 278 21.79 16.61 -1.54
C GLU A 278 21.38 16.12 -0.15
N PRO A 279 21.80 16.79 0.93
CA PRO A 279 21.36 16.47 2.28
C PRO A 279 19.83 16.47 2.39
N ASN A 280 19.28 15.46 3.06
CA ASN A 280 17.88 15.43 3.43
C ASN A 280 17.75 15.74 4.93
N ILE A 281 17.00 16.78 5.27
CA ILE A 281 16.89 17.28 6.65
C ILE A 281 15.51 16.90 7.19
N GLY A 282 15.48 15.94 8.12
CA GLY A 282 14.29 15.55 8.87
C GLY A 282 14.04 16.48 10.05
N PHE A 283 12.87 17.10 10.09
CA PHE A 283 12.44 18.03 11.14
C PHE A 283 10.90 17.96 11.29
N SER A 284 10.36 18.55 12.36
CA SER A 284 8.90 18.64 12.53
C SER A 284 8.32 19.71 11.61
N GLN A 285 7.55 19.29 10.60
CA GLN A 285 6.83 20.21 9.71
C GLN A 285 5.66 20.91 10.39
N VAL A 286 5.11 20.32 11.45
CA VAL A 286 4.12 20.98 12.32
C VAL A 286 4.76 22.16 13.07
N GLY A 287 6.01 22.02 13.47
CA GLY A 287 6.75 22.99 14.26
C GLY A 287 7.07 22.48 15.67
N TYR A 288 7.35 23.40 16.57
CA TYR A 288 7.85 23.09 17.89
C TYR A 288 7.29 24.05 18.94
N LEU A 289 7.09 23.54 20.17
CA LEU A 289 6.90 24.40 21.34
C LEU A 289 8.21 25.11 21.69
N PRO A 290 8.17 26.33 22.27
CA PRO A 290 9.38 27.05 22.67
C PRO A 290 10.34 26.23 23.53
N ASP A 291 9.84 25.52 24.52
CA ASP A 291 10.64 24.82 25.54
C ASP A 291 10.88 23.34 25.26
N GLN A 292 10.36 22.78 24.14
CA GLN A 292 10.62 21.37 23.82
C GLN A 292 12.02 21.18 23.22
N PRO A 293 12.63 19.99 23.36
CA PRO A 293 13.83 19.61 22.63
C PRO A 293 13.59 19.67 21.11
N LYS A 294 14.49 20.32 20.36
CA LYS A 294 14.42 20.52 18.92
C LYS A 294 15.65 19.96 18.26
N ILE A 295 15.53 18.76 17.71
CA ILE A 295 16.63 18.05 17.05
C ILE A 295 16.23 17.72 15.63
N ALA A 296 17.02 18.19 14.66
CA ALA A 296 16.92 17.77 13.28
C ALA A 296 17.89 16.62 12.99
N VAL A 297 17.51 15.72 12.12
CA VAL A 297 18.34 14.63 11.59
C VAL A 297 18.72 14.95 10.16
N ILE A 298 20.01 14.97 9.88
CA ILE A 298 20.54 15.27 8.55
C ILE A 298 21.06 13.95 7.95
N GLU A 299 20.41 13.50 6.89
CA GLU A 299 20.78 12.31 6.14
C GLU A 299 21.66 12.72 4.96
N LEU A 300 22.85 12.15 4.87
CA LEU A 300 23.89 12.51 3.93
C LEU A 300 24.23 11.32 3.01
N ASP A 301 24.43 11.60 1.74
CA ASP A 301 25.11 10.67 0.85
C ASP A 301 26.50 10.31 1.42
N LYS A 302 26.93 9.06 1.24
CA LYS A 302 28.26 8.61 1.71
C LYS A 302 29.42 9.43 1.13
N ASN A 303 29.22 10.04 -0.04
CA ASN A 303 30.19 10.86 -0.75
C ASN A 303 30.01 12.37 -0.44
N TYR A 304 28.98 12.75 0.32
CA TYR A 304 28.77 14.14 0.70
C TYR A 304 29.83 14.60 1.71
N LYS A 305 30.33 15.80 1.52
CA LYS A 305 31.31 16.41 2.41
C LYS A 305 30.63 17.13 3.56
N PRO A 306 30.59 16.55 4.78
CA PRO A 306 29.78 17.10 5.88
C PRO A 306 30.19 18.53 6.25
N GLU A 307 29.20 19.37 6.51
CA GLU A 307 29.38 20.69 7.09
C GLU A 307 29.48 20.59 8.61
N ARG A 308 30.29 21.45 9.21
CA ARG A 308 30.51 21.47 10.67
C ARG A 308 29.37 22.07 11.46
N ASN A 309 28.61 22.96 10.84
CA ASN A 309 27.55 23.74 11.47
C ASN A 309 26.31 23.76 10.59
N ALA A 310 25.16 23.86 11.24
CA ALA A 310 23.89 24.23 10.61
C ALA A 310 23.39 25.54 11.23
N ARG A 311 22.45 26.19 10.56
CA ARG A 311 21.85 27.46 10.98
C ARG A 311 20.35 27.32 11.09
N ILE A 312 19.79 28.05 12.03
CA ILE A 312 18.36 28.38 12.06
C ILE A 312 18.21 29.81 11.56
N ILE A 313 17.44 29.94 10.49
CA ILE A 313 17.18 31.25 9.89
C ILE A 313 15.75 31.65 10.26
N ARG A 314 15.60 32.85 10.81
CA ARG A 314 14.29 33.45 11.08
C ARG A 314 13.81 34.23 9.88
N VAL A 315 12.57 34.05 9.53
CA VAL A 315 11.84 34.89 8.57
C VAL A 315 11.14 36.00 9.36
N ASN A 316 11.56 37.25 9.17
CA ASN A 316 11.01 38.40 9.87
C ASN A 316 9.66 38.83 9.27
N SER A 317 8.93 39.68 10.00
CA SER A 317 7.61 40.17 9.59
C SER A 317 7.61 41.01 8.30
N ASP A 318 8.74 41.56 7.93
CA ASP A 318 8.96 42.32 6.69
C ASP A 318 9.45 41.44 5.52
N GLY A 319 9.56 40.11 5.75
CA GLY A 319 10.07 39.14 4.78
C GLY A 319 11.59 39.07 4.69
N THR A 320 12.33 39.87 5.47
CA THR A 320 13.80 39.74 5.56
C THR A 320 14.18 38.50 6.37
N GLU A 321 15.41 38.01 6.17
CA GLU A 321 15.92 36.83 6.84
C GLU A 321 17.05 37.22 7.79
N THR A 322 17.09 36.62 8.99
CA THR A 322 18.17 36.78 9.97
C THR A 322 18.60 35.45 10.54
N VAL A 323 19.90 35.30 10.80
CA VAL A 323 20.42 34.11 11.48
C VAL A 323 20.01 34.17 12.95
N ALA A 324 19.09 33.31 13.37
CA ALA A 324 18.66 33.20 14.76
C ALA A 324 19.62 32.35 15.60
N TYR A 325 20.21 31.30 15.00
CA TYR A 325 21.10 30.39 15.70
C TYR A 325 22.09 29.74 14.73
N THR A 326 23.31 29.51 15.21
CA THR A 326 24.30 28.69 14.52
C THR A 326 24.86 27.68 15.54
N GLY A 327 24.67 26.40 15.25
CA GLY A 327 25.10 25.33 16.13
C GLY A 327 25.92 24.26 15.41
N LYS A 328 26.66 23.49 16.20
CA LYS A 328 27.45 22.37 15.70
C LYS A 328 26.54 21.22 15.29
N VAL A 329 26.91 20.60 14.18
CA VAL A 329 26.34 19.31 13.75
C VAL A 329 27.17 18.19 14.35
N VAL A 330 26.52 17.20 14.93
CA VAL A 330 27.15 16.05 15.60
C VAL A 330 26.92 14.81 14.76
N ASN A 331 28.03 14.21 14.33
CA ASN A 331 27.93 12.95 13.57
C ASN A 331 27.34 11.83 14.45
N TRP A 332 26.27 11.18 13.96
CA TRP A 332 25.66 10.02 14.59
C TRP A 332 26.27 8.72 14.06
N GLY A 333 26.65 8.69 12.79
CA GLY A 333 27.29 7.55 12.14
C GLY A 333 26.56 7.05 10.89
N PRO A 334 27.09 6.00 10.27
CA PRO A 334 26.49 5.38 9.10
C PRO A 334 25.31 4.47 9.50
N TYR A 335 24.29 4.44 8.64
CA TYR A 335 23.20 3.45 8.67
C TYR A 335 22.82 3.08 7.24
N TYR A 336 22.93 1.79 6.88
CA TYR A 336 22.85 1.31 5.50
C TYR A 336 23.78 2.11 4.57
N LYS A 337 23.22 2.80 3.59
CA LYS A 337 23.95 3.52 2.54
C LYS A 337 24.14 5.01 2.82
N TYR A 338 23.65 5.52 3.93
CA TYR A 338 23.73 6.94 4.29
C TYR A 338 24.51 7.17 5.58
N ASN A 339 25.05 8.38 5.71
CA ASN A 339 25.57 8.88 6.97
C ASN A 339 24.55 9.81 7.60
N TYR A 340 24.46 9.79 8.92
CA TYR A 340 23.51 10.60 9.66
C TYR A 340 24.20 11.53 10.62
N ASP A 341 23.76 12.76 10.62
CA ASP A 341 24.18 13.80 11.54
C ASP A 341 22.97 14.31 12.33
N ARG A 342 23.21 14.86 13.51
CA ARG A 342 22.19 15.47 14.37
C ARG A 342 22.52 16.93 14.57
N PHE A 343 21.51 17.78 14.48
CA PHE A 343 21.58 19.20 14.74
C PHE A 343 20.58 19.57 15.82
N ASP A 344 21.10 19.94 17.01
CA ASP A 344 20.32 20.40 18.15
C ASP A 344 20.21 21.93 18.12
N PHE A 345 18.97 22.43 18.09
CA PHE A 345 18.63 23.84 18.12
C PHE A 345 17.60 24.17 19.22
N SER A 346 17.60 23.37 20.29
CA SER A 346 16.69 23.52 21.43
C SER A 346 16.77 24.93 22.08
N ASP A 347 17.90 25.61 21.96
CA ASP A 347 18.10 26.97 22.46
C ASP A 347 17.29 28.03 21.71
N VAL A 348 16.71 27.72 20.55
CA VAL A 348 15.82 28.64 19.81
C VAL A 348 14.43 28.57 20.42
N THR A 349 14.12 29.46 21.35
CA THR A 349 12.86 29.46 22.11
C THR A 349 11.90 30.59 21.70
N GLU A 350 12.38 31.58 20.95
CA GLU A 350 11.54 32.74 20.56
C GLU A 350 10.46 32.32 19.55
N PRO A 351 9.18 32.63 19.77
CA PRO A 351 8.13 32.39 18.79
C PRO A 351 8.40 33.06 17.44
N GLY A 352 8.16 32.33 16.34
CA GLY A 352 8.42 32.86 15.00
C GLY A 352 8.36 31.79 13.90
N VAL A 353 8.69 32.22 12.68
CA VAL A 353 8.81 31.38 11.49
C VAL A 353 10.28 31.16 11.19
N TYR A 354 10.65 29.91 10.97
CA TYR A 354 12.05 29.50 10.83
C TYR A 354 12.22 28.45 9.74
N TYR A 355 13.45 28.32 9.24
CA TYR A 355 13.90 27.17 8.48
C TYR A 355 15.33 26.76 8.87
N ILE A 356 15.70 25.54 8.55
CA ILE A 356 17.05 25.01 8.77
C ILE A 356 17.86 25.18 7.48
N GLN A 357 19.08 25.67 7.60
CA GLN A 357 20.06 25.72 6.52
C GLN A 357 21.27 24.88 6.87
N TYR A 358 21.64 23.93 5.99
CA TYR A 358 22.84 23.12 6.09
C TYR A 358 23.56 23.11 4.75
N GLY A 359 24.73 23.77 4.69
CA GLY A 359 25.37 24.11 3.42
C GLY A 359 24.45 24.97 2.55
N GLU A 360 24.20 24.50 1.34
CA GLU A 360 23.25 25.11 0.40
C GLU A 360 21.81 24.62 0.57
N THR A 361 21.62 23.51 1.28
CA THR A 361 20.29 22.90 1.48
C THR A 361 19.49 23.69 2.51
N LYS A 362 18.22 24.00 2.15
CA LYS A 362 17.24 24.67 3.01
C LYS A 362 16.01 23.79 3.18
N THR A 363 15.44 23.77 4.40
CA THR A 363 14.15 23.14 4.63
C THR A 363 12.99 24.03 4.22
N ASN A 364 11.78 23.46 4.19
CA ASN A 364 10.57 24.27 4.30
C ASN A 364 10.54 25.03 5.64
N ASN A 365 9.72 26.07 5.70
CA ASN A 365 9.51 26.82 6.93
C ASN A 365 8.75 25.98 7.95
N PHE A 366 9.06 26.21 9.23
CA PHE A 366 8.32 25.69 10.37
C PHE A 366 8.07 26.79 11.40
N ILE A 367 7.18 26.53 12.33
CA ILE A 367 6.77 27.50 13.35
C ILE A 367 7.30 27.06 14.72
N ILE A 368 7.80 28.00 15.51
CA ILE A 368 7.98 27.85 16.96
C ILE A 368 6.89 28.71 17.60
N ASN A 369 5.98 28.10 18.37
CA ASN A 369 4.92 28.83 19.06
C ASN A 369 4.34 27.94 20.18
N GLU A 370 3.82 28.57 21.24
CA GLU A 370 3.14 27.89 22.35
C GLU A 370 1.88 27.10 21.89
N ASN A 371 1.23 27.57 20.82
CA ASN A 371 -0.02 26.98 20.30
C ASN A 371 0.21 26.15 19.02
N VAL A 372 1.44 25.71 18.74
CA VAL A 372 1.78 25.06 17.46
C VAL A 372 1.00 23.78 17.18
N TYR A 373 0.53 23.09 18.23
CA TYR A 373 -0.22 21.85 18.14
C TYR A 373 -1.73 22.00 18.23
N ASP A 374 -2.26 23.21 18.48
CA ASP A 374 -3.70 23.42 18.74
C ASP A 374 -4.59 22.98 17.56
N LYS A 375 -4.07 23.06 16.34
CA LYS A 375 -4.82 22.74 15.10
C LYS A 375 -4.33 21.48 14.40
N ILE A 376 -3.51 20.67 15.06
CA ILE A 376 -2.89 19.51 14.41
C ILE A 376 -3.91 18.44 13.97
N THR A 377 -5.04 18.37 14.66
CA THR A 377 -6.11 17.40 14.41
C THR A 377 -7.22 17.93 13.51
N ASP A 378 -7.20 19.23 13.17
CA ASP A 378 -8.32 19.87 12.44
C ASP A 378 -8.61 19.18 11.11
N ALA A 379 -7.59 18.95 10.30
CA ALA A 379 -7.76 18.28 9.02
C ALA A 379 -8.33 16.86 9.16
N THR A 380 -7.94 16.15 10.22
CA THR A 380 -8.47 14.82 10.51
C THR A 380 -9.94 14.89 10.91
N SER A 381 -10.28 15.81 11.83
CA SER A 381 -11.65 15.95 12.33
C SER A 381 -12.61 16.50 11.26
N ASP A 382 -12.18 17.53 10.53
CA ASP A 382 -13.06 18.28 9.63
C ASP A 382 -13.26 17.62 8.26
N ILE A 383 -12.31 16.77 7.84
CA ILE A 383 -12.31 16.20 6.49
C ILE A 383 -12.18 14.68 6.54
N TRP A 384 -11.09 14.16 7.15
CA TRP A 384 -10.75 12.75 7.02
C TRP A 384 -11.78 11.82 7.65
N ILE A 385 -12.23 12.09 8.88
CA ILE A 385 -13.23 11.26 9.56
C ILE A 385 -14.58 11.31 8.84
N PRO A 386 -15.16 12.51 8.54
CA PRO A 386 -16.48 12.55 7.91
C PRO A 386 -16.52 11.96 6.50
N ILE A 387 -15.46 12.04 5.70
CA ILE A 387 -15.46 11.42 4.36
C ILE A 387 -15.36 9.88 4.40
N HIS A 388 -15.04 9.28 5.56
CA HIS A 388 -15.04 7.83 5.76
C HIS A 388 -16.30 7.30 6.45
N MET A 389 -17.31 8.16 6.71
CA MET A 389 -18.58 7.74 7.29
C MET A 389 -19.37 6.89 6.30
N ASN A 390 -19.44 5.58 6.55
CA ASN A 390 -20.16 4.64 5.69
C ASN A 390 -21.69 4.79 5.83
N HIS A 391 -22.46 4.33 4.86
CA HIS A 391 -23.92 4.40 4.80
C HIS A 391 -24.50 5.82 4.84
N MET A 392 -23.69 6.82 4.49
CA MET A 392 -24.06 8.23 4.46
C MET A 392 -23.83 8.79 3.05
N PHE A 393 -24.62 9.79 2.67
CA PHE A 393 -24.27 10.68 1.55
C PHE A 393 -23.38 11.79 2.12
N VAL A 394 -22.15 11.91 1.63
CA VAL A 394 -21.17 12.87 2.14
C VAL A 394 -20.92 13.98 1.14
N ASN A 395 -21.23 15.21 1.53
CA ASN A 395 -21.16 16.42 0.72
C ASN A 395 -20.19 17.44 1.32
N GLU A 396 -19.71 18.36 0.48
CA GLU A 396 -18.91 19.51 0.85
C GLU A 396 -19.18 20.67 -0.10
N GLY A 397 -19.92 21.67 0.34
CA GLY A 397 -20.22 22.86 -0.47
C GLY A 397 -20.78 22.52 -1.87
N TYR A 398 -19.92 22.52 -2.87
CA TYR A 398 -20.28 22.22 -4.26
C TYR A 398 -19.75 20.86 -4.75
N ARG A 399 -19.19 20.02 -3.86
CA ARG A 399 -18.59 18.74 -4.19
C ARG A 399 -19.25 17.61 -3.39
N VAL A 400 -19.53 16.50 -4.06
CA VAL A 400 -19.90 15.24 -3.42
C VAL A 400 -18.66 14.41 -3.24
N TRP A 401 -18.39 13.92 -2.03
CA TRP A 401 -17.32 12.98 -1.77
C TRP A 401 -17.72 11.57 -2.17
N HIS A 402 -18.90 11.12 -1.72
CA HIS A 402 -19.50 9.86 -2.15
C HIS A 402 -21.00 9.85 -1.89
N GLY A 403 -21.71 8.97 -2.62
CA GLY A 403 -23.12 8.67 -2.38
C GLY A 403 -23.33 7.79 -1.15
N GLU A 404 -24.57 7.49 -0.83
CA GLU A 404 -24.92 6.50 0.19
C GLU A 404 -24.66 5.09 -0.35
N PRO A 405 -23.68 4.34 0.21
CA PRO A 405 -23.34 3.00 -0.28
C PRO A 405 -24.29 1.92 0.27
N PHE A 406 -24.41 0.82 -0.46
CA PHE A 406 -25.00 -0.47 -0.03
C PHE A 406 -26.36 -0.33 0.64
N LYS A 407 -27.28 0.38 -0.01
CA LYS A 407 -28.67 0.59 0.47
C LYS A 407 -29.44 -0.73 0.63
N GLU A 408 -29.12 -1.72 -0.19
CA GLU A 408 -29.66 -3.08 -0.15
C GLU A 408 -29.27 -3.86 1.12
N GLY A 409 -28.18 -3.48 1.78
CA GLY A 409 -27.68 -4.12 2.98
C GLY A 409 -26.66 -5.22 2.71
N TYR A 410 -26.53 -6.17 3.63
CA TYR A 410 -25.49 -7.20 3.64
C TYR A 410 -26.11 -8.59 3.66
N ARG A 411 -25.42 -9.56 3.04
CA ARG A 411 -25.78 -10.97 3.08
C ARG A 411 -24.82 -11.75 3.96
N GLN A 412 -25.31 -12.83 4.54
CA GLN A 412 -24.45 -13.81 5.22
C GLN A 412 -23.45 -14.41 4.25
N ALA A 413 -22.15 -14.27 4.50
CA ALA A 413 -21.12 -14.94 3.72
C ALA A 413 -21.34 -16.47 3.73
N PRO A 414 -21.23 -17.16 2.57
CA PRO A 414 -21.40 -18.60 2.51
C PRO A 414 -20.35 -19.34 3.33
N ARG A 415 -20.73 -20.45 3.96
CA ARG A 415 -19.84 -21.30 4.76
C ARG A 415 -18.70 -21.88 3.90
N ASN A 416 -17.53 -22.04 4.53
CA ASN A 416 -16.29 -22.52 3.89
C ASN A 416 -15.88 -21.68 2.67
N THR A 417 -16.11 -20.38 2.74
CA THR A 417 -15.70 -19.43 1.71
C THR A 417 -14.36 -18.78 2.08
N ASP A 418 -13.38 -18.95 1.21
CA ASP A 418 -12.18 -18.13 1.16
C ASP A 418 -12.48 -16.86 0.35
N HIS A 419 -12.06 -15.74 0.85
CA HIS A 419 -12.24 -14.45 0.21
C HIS A 419 -10.92 -13.95 -0.42
N PHE A 420 -10.99 -13.18 -1.49
CA PHE A 420 -9.83 -12.62 -2.17
C PHE A 420 -9.00 -11.69 -1.26
N ASP A 421 -9.66 -11.00 -0.34
CA ASP A 421 -9.05 -10.06 0.62
C ASP A 421 -8.77 -10.71 2.00
N LEU A 422 -8.37 -11.98 1.99
CA LEU A 422 -7.97 -12.77 3.17
C LEU A 422 -9.05 -12.93 4.25
N HIS A 423 -10.29 -12.53 4.00
CA HIS A 423 -11.39 -12.82 4.88
C HIS A 423 -11.80 -14.30 4.73
N TRP A 424 -12.44 -14.82 5.74
CA TRP A 424 -12.80 -16.23 5.75
C TRP A 424 -14.08 -16.48 6.52
N GLN A 425 -14.99 -17.25 5.92
CA GLN A 425 -16.14 -17.81 6.58
C GLN A 425 -15.91 -19.29 6.88
N GLY A 426 -15.96 -19.65 8.16
CA GLY A 426 -15.78 -21.02 8.63
C GLY A 426 -16.89 -21.99 8.22
N PRO A 427 -16.85 -23.21 8.79
CA PRO A 427 -17.83 -24.25 8.48
C PRO A 427 -19.24 -23.97 9.03
N THR A 428 -19.37 -22.94 9.88
CA THR A 428 -20.63 -22.47 10.44
C THR A 428 -20.78 -20.97 10.17
N THR A 429 -22.01 -20.48 10.13
CA THR A 429 -22.26 -19.03 10.04
C THR A 429 -22.13 -18.34 11.40
N ASP A 430 -22.17 -19.10 12.50
CA ASP A 430 -22.20 -18.62 13.89
C ASP A 430 -23.34 -17.62 14.18
N THR A 431 -24.30 -17.51 13.26
CA THR A 431 -25.51 -16.68 13.32
C THR A 431 -26.76 -17.51 13.03
N ARG A 432 -27.92 -16.89 13.15
CA ARG A 432 -29.20 -17.50 12.75
C ARG A 432 -29.43 -17.48 11.24
N PHE A 433 -28.65 -16.72 10.49
CA PHE A 433 -28.82 -16.52 9.06
C PHE A 433 -28.17 -17.66 8.26
N LYS A 434 -28.83 -18.03 7.16
CA LYS A 434 -28.34 -19.02 6.22
C LYS A 434 -27.38 -18.38 5.22
N ASP A 435 -26.62 -19.22 4.53
CA ASP A 435 -25.75 -18.79 3.43
C ASP A 435 -26.53 -17.91 2.45
N LEU A 436 -25.98 -16.74 2.11
CA LEU A 436 -26.54 -15.72 1.22
C LEU A 436 -27.88 -15.10 1.68
N GLU A 437 -28.35 -15.40 2.88
CA GLU A 437 -29.54 -14.75 3.44
C GLU A 437 -29.25 -13.27 3.72
N LEU A 438 -30.17 -12.38 3.34
CA LEU A 438 -30.10 -10.96 3.65
C LEU A 438 -30.18 -10.74 5.17
N ILE A 439 -29.24 -9.97 5.70
CA ILE A 439 -29.17 -9.58 7.11
C ILE A 439 -29.65 -8.13 7.23
N PRO A 440 -30.91 -7.89 7.63
CA PRO A 440 -31.45 -6.54 7.67
C PRO A 440 -30.84 -5.74 8.84
N GLY A 441 -30.56 -4.43 8.60
CA GLY A 441 -30.19 -3.48 9.63
C GLY A 441 -28.69 -3.37 9.93
N LEU A 442 -27.82 -4.04 9.16
CA LEU A 442 -26.38 -3.84 9.26
C LEU A 442 -25.88 -2.59 8.50
N ASN A 443 -26.66 -2.08 7.55
CA ASN A 443 -26.33 -0.91 6.74
C ASN A 443 -26.60 0.40 7.51
N VAL A 444 -25.93 0.59 8.62
CA VAL A 444 -26.04 1.76 9.50
C VAL A 444 -24.69 2.08 10.12
N GLY A 445 -24.32 3.37 10.12
CA GLY A 445 -23.09 3.81 10.77
C GLY A 445 -21.82 3.15 10.27
N GLY A 446 -20.73 3.26 11.01
CA GLY A 446 -19.43 2.66 10.70
C GLY A 446 -18.58 3.49 9.76
N TYR A 447 -17.31 3.10 9.69
CA TYR A 447 -16.30 3.74 8.85
C TYR A 447 -15.71 2.73 7.89
N PHE A 448 -15.59 3.09 6.63
CA PHE A 448 -14.79 2.34 5.68
C PHE A 448 -13.33 2.82 5.70
N ASP A 449 -12.39 2.04 5.19
CA ASP A 449 -10.97 2.39 5.18
C ASP A 449 -10.47 2.82 3.79
N ALA A 450 -11.06 2.32 2.73
CA ALA A 450 -10.64 2.56 1.36
C ALA A 450 -11.82 2.68 0.36
N GLY A 451 -11.50 2.72 -0.92
CA GLY A 451 -12.47 2.95 -2.00
C GLY A 451 -13.39 1.77 -2.33
N ASP A 452 -13.24 0.63 -1.69
CA ASP A 452 -14.14 -0.53 -1.75
C ASP A 452 -15.24 -0.49 -0.68
N PHE A 453 -15.15 0.49 0.24
CA PHE A 453 -16.16 0.80 1.25
C PHE A 453 -16.49 -0.37 2.19
N ASP A 454 -15.55 -1.28 2.41
CA ASP A 454 -15.71 -2.34 3.39
C ASP A 454 -15.61 -1.82 4.83
N ILE A 455 -16.13 -2.56 5.79
CA ILE A 455 -16.04 -2.27 7.23
C ILE A 455 -15.25 -3.38 7.91
N GLU A 456 -13.98 -3.12 8.12
CA GLU A 456 -13.14 -3.89 9.01
C GLU A 456 -13.58 -3.69 10.47
N THR A 457 -14.21 -4.70 11.07
CA THR A 457 -14.81 -4.55 12.42
C THR A 457 -13.77 -4.17 13.46
N HIS A 458 -12.57 -4.74 13.43
CA HIS A 458 -11.54 -4.45 14.42
C HIS A 458 -11.00 -3.01 14.29
N SER A 459 -10.87 -2.51 13.05
CA SER A 459 -10.48 -1.12 12.76
C SER A 459 -11.54 -0.14 13.28
N ASN A 460 -12.82 -0.43 13.02
CA ASN A 460 -13.93 0.38 13.55
C ASN A 460 -13.96 0.43 15.07
N ILE A 461 -13.72 -0.70 15.76
CA ILE A 461 -13.56 -0.73 17.22
C ILE A 461 -12.44 0.21 17.66
N SER A 462 -11.30 0.18 16.97
CA SER A 462 -10.14 1.02 17.27
C SER A 462 -10.41 2.51 17.03
N VAL A 463 -11.10 2.85 15.93
CA VAL A 463 -11.51 4.24 15.64
C VAL A 463 -12.38 4.78 16.77
N VAL A 464 -13.44 4.06 17.16
CA VAL A 464 -14.32 4.48 18.26
C VAL A 464 -13.55 4.61 19.58
N GLN A 465 -12.69 3.66 19.92
CA GLN A 465 -11.87 3.74 21.13
C GLN A 465 -10.98 4.99 21.16
N ASN A 466 -10.35 5.31 20.04
CA ASN A 466 -9.49 6.49 19.94
C ASN A 466 -10.29 7.79 20.02
N LEU A 467 -11.46 7.86 19.38
CA LEU A 467 -12.36 9.00 19.48
C LEU A 467 -12.87 9.21 20.92
N VAL A 468 -13.30 8.12 21.60
CA VAL A 468 -13.70 8.18 23.01
C VAL A 468 -12.55 8.68 23.88
N ARG A 469 -11.34 8.15 23.69
CA ARG A 469 -10.16 8.58 24.43
C ARG A 469 -9.84 10.06 24.19
N ALA A 470 -9.94 10.51 22.95
CA ALA A 470 -9.74 11.92 22.59
C ALA A 470 -10.81 12.80 23.26
N TRP A 471 -12.08 12.39 23.22
CA TRP A 471 -13.16 13.09 23.93
C TRP A 471 -12.92 13.16 25.43
N GLU A 472 -12.56 12.05 26.08
CA GLU A 472 -12.33 12.01 27.53
C GLU A 472 -11.15 12.87 27.98
N LEU A 473 -10.09 12.97 27.14
CA LEU A 473 -8.88 13.73 27.46
C LEU A 473 -8.97 15.22 27.10
N PHE A 474 -9.55 15.55 25.96
CA PHE A 474 -9.47 16.91 25.41
C PHE A 474 -10.78 17.68 25.46
N ARG A 475 -11.92 16.99 25.53
CA ARG A 475 -13.27 17.61 25.56
C ARG A 475 -13.44 18.61 24.42
N SER A 476 -13.01 18.25 23.21
CA SER A 476 -13.09 19.11 22.05
C SER A 476 -14.56 19.50 21.77
N ASP A 477 -14.82 20.78 21.72
CA ASP A 477 -16.12 21.38 21.35
C ASP A 477 -16.16 21.79 19.86
N ARG A 478 -15.19 21.29 19.05
CA ARG A 478 -15.12 21.58 17.63
C ARG A 478 -16.38 21.10 16.94
N ASP A 479 -16.99 22.02 16.19
CA ASP A 479 -18.23 21.82 15.44
C ASP A 479 -18.01 22.41 14.03
N GLN A 480 -17.74 21.56 13.06
CA GLN A 480 -17.47 21.91 11.67
C GLN A 480 -18.22 21.02 10.68
N THR A 481 -18.99 20.04 11.18
CA THR A 481 -19.63 19.03 10.34
C THR A 481 -21.07 18.84 10.75
N PHE A 482 -21.99 19.01 9.80
CA PHE A 482 -23.38 18.62 9.98
C PHE A 482 -23.53 17.12 9.77
N VAL A 483 -24.09 16.41 10.75
CA VAL A 483 -24.35 14.97 10.66
C VAL A 483 -25.79 14.67 10.99
N SER A 484 -26.54 14.08 10.05
CA SER A 484 -27.90 13.59 10.29
C SER A 484 -27.98 12.09 10.06
N GLN A 485 -28.03 11.31 11.14
CA GLN A 485 -28.22 9.85 11.06
C GLN A 485 -29.59 9.49 10.44
N GLU A 486 -30.63 10.27 10.71
CA GLU A 486 -31.97 10.06 10.16
C GLU A 486 -32.01 10.22 8.65
N GLN A 487 -31.36 11.29 8.14
CA GLN A 487 -31.31 11.60 6.71
C GLN A 487 -30.18 10.82 5.98
N ARG A 488 -29.31 10.16 6.71
CA ARG A 488 -28.07 9.56 6.19
C ARG A 488 -27.25 10.55 5.38
N TYR A 489 -27.03 11.73 5.98
CA TYR A 489 -26.43 12.87 5.29
C TYR A 489 -25.36 13.54 6.15
N VAL A 490 -24.23 13.85 5.52
CA VAL A 490 -23.11 14.59 6.11
C VAL A 490 -22.77 15.78 5.20
N ASP A 491 -22.57 16.94 5.81
CA ASP A 491 -22.15 18.15 5.09
C ASP A 491 -20.96 18.79 5.80
N LEU A 492 -19.81 18.75 5.15
CA LEU A 492 -18.56 19.28 5.69
C LEU A 492 -18.61 20.82 5.71
N HIS A 493 -17.87 21.41 6.63
CA HIS A 493 -17.78 22.87 6.85
C HIS A 493 -19.13 23.54 7.15
N ARG A 494 -20.03 22.80 7.79
CA ARG A 494 -21.34 23.26 8.19
C ARG A 494 -21.63 22.93 9.67
N PRO A 495 -21.32 23.85 10.58
CA PRO A 495 -21.61 23.65 12.01
C PRO A 495 -23.12 23.43 12.28
N ASP A 496 -23.46 22.56 13.23
CA ASP A 496 -24.83 22.24 13.60
C ASP A 496 -25.15 22.46 15.10
N GLY A 497 -24.18 22.92 15.87
CA GLY A 497 -24.29 23.18 17.30
C GLY A 497 -23.91 21.99 18.17
N THR A 498 -23.39 20.90 17.58
CA THR A 498 -23.01 19.67 18.28
C THR A 498 -21.52 19.40 18.10
N PRO A 499 -20.76 19.03 19.15
CA PRO A 499 -19.37 18.64 18.96
C PRO A 499 -19.24 17.47 18.00
N ASP A 500 -18.48 17.64 16.91
CA ASP A 500 -18.28 16.65 15.86
C ASP A 500 -17.83 15.29 16.41
N ILE A 501 -16.94 15.29 17.41
CA ILE A 501 -16.40 14.06 17.99
C ILE A 501 -17.48 13.17 18.63
N LEU A 502 -18.55 13.75 19.18
CA LEU A 502 -19.68 12.99 19.73
C LEU A 502 -20.50 12.36 18.61
N GLN A 503 -20.73 13.08 17.52
CA GLN A 503 -21.42 12.58 16.34
C GLN A 503 -20.62 11.45 15.66
N TYR A 504 -19.29 11.57 15.63
CA TYR A 504 -18.40 10.52 15.11
C TYR A 504 -18.40 9.27 15.99
N ILE A 505 -18.34 9.42 17.33
CA ILE A 505 -18.48 8.29 18.26
C ILE A 505 -19.83 7.59 18.05
N GLU A 506 -20.93 8.35 17.99
CA GLU A 506 -22.26 7.81 17.70
C GLU A 506 -22.28 7.00 16.42
N HIS A 507 -21.76 7.55 15.33
CA HIS A 507 -21.75 6.91 14.02
C HIS A 507 -21.05 5.54 14.04
N GLY A 508 -19.85 5.47 14.59
CA GLY A 508 -19.13 4.19 14.72
C GLY A 508 -19.84 3.20 15.64
N VAL A 509 -20.40 3.66 16.77
CA VAL A 509 -21.12 2.82 17.73
C VAL A 509 -22.39 2.24 17.13
N LEU A 510 -23.12 2.96 16.28
CA LEU A 510 -24.35 2.49 15.62
C LEU A 510 -24.11 1.19 14.85
N ASN A 511 -23.08 1.10 14.02
CA ASN A 511 -22.76 -0.12 13.28
C ASN A 511 -22.37 -1.28 14.21
N LEU A 512 -21.47 -1.02 15.15
CA LEU A 512 -20.96 -2.05 16.04
C LEU A 512 -22.05 -2.61 16.98
N VAL A 513 -22.97 -1.75 17.47
CA VAL A 513 -24.13 -2.19 18.25
C VAL A 513 -25.09 -3.01 17.38
N ALA A 514 -25.32 -2.59 16.11
CA ALA A 514 -26.15 -3.35 15.17
C ALA A 514 -25.57 -4.75 14.93
N GLN A 515 -24.27 -4.88 14.70
CA GLN A 515 -23.62 -6.19 14.59
C GLN A 515 -23.87 -7.05 15.84
N ALA A 516 -23.58 -6.52 17.04
CA ALA A 516 -23.76 -7.24 18.29
C ALA A 516 -25.22 -7.70 18.52
N GLU A 517 -26.21 -6.87 18.18
CA GLU A 517 -27.62 -7.18 18.39
C GLU A 517 -28.20 -8.13 17.34
N ILE A 518 -27.83 -7.98 16.09
CA ILE A 518 -28.39 -8.72 14.96
C ILE A 518 -27.69 -10.07 14.79
N LEU A 519 -26.35 -10.08 14.81
CA LEU A 519 -25.55 -11.29 14.63
C LEU A 519 -25.36 -12.08 15.93
N GLY A 520 -25.48 -11.42 17.09
CA GLY A 520 -25.20 -12.00 18.39
C GLY A 520 -23.73 -11.90 18.83
N HIS A 521 -22.84 -11.48 17.96
CA HIS A 521 -21.41 -11.29 18.19
C HIS A 521 -20.84 -10.32 17.14
N MET A 522 -19.54 -10.04 17.20
CA MET A 522 -18.89 -9.16 16.21
C MET A 522 -18.49 -9.94 14.96
N SER A 523 -18.85 -9.43 13.78
CA SER A 523 -18.37 -9.97 12.50
C SER A 523 -16.86 -9.78 12.34
N GLN A 524 -16.24 -10.50 11.43
CA GLN A 524 -14.86 -10.22 11.01
C GLN A 524 -14.84 -8.92 10.22
N THR A 525 -15.65 -8.86 9.17
CA THR A 525 -15.76 -7.72 8.25
C THR A 525 -17.14 -7.74 7.59
N LEU A 526 -17.53 -6.58 7.07
CA LEU A 526 -18.58 -6.39 6.08
C LEU A 526 -17.88 -5.95 4.80
N SER A 527 -17.78 -6.83 3.81
CA SER A 527 -16.89 -6.63 2.66
C SER A 527 -17.51 -7.04 1.33
N ASN A 528 -16.87 -6.66 0.25
CA ASN A 528 -17.29 -7.04 -1.11
C ASN A 528 -17.42 -8.56 -1.24
N SER A 529 -18.43 -9.00 -1.99
CA SER A 529 -18.65 -10.43 -2.24
C SER A 529 -17.80 -10.99 -3.36
N VAL A 530 -17.42 -10.15 -4.32
CA VAL A 530 -16.69 -10.52 -5.54
C VAL A 530 -15.57 -9.53 -5.85
N LEU A 531 -14.49 -10.03 -6.45
CA LEU A 531 -13.34 -9.23 -6.82
C LEU A 531 -13.66 -8.13 -7.84
N ASP A 532 -14.64 -8.34 -8.70
CA ASP A 532 -15.03 -7.33 -9.70
C ASP A 532 -15.52 -6.03 -9.07
N ASN A 533 -16.25 -6.10 -7.96
CA ASN A 533 -16.67 -4.91 -7.23
C ASN A 533 -15.48 -4.14 -6.66
N TYR A 534 -14.45 -4.86 -6.24
CA TYR A 534 -13.21 -4.26 -5.75
C TYR A 534 -12.43 -3.56 -6.88
N HIS A 535 -12.42 -4.13 -8.08
CA HIS A 535 -11.71 -3.56 -9.23
C HIS A 535 -12.31 -2.24 -9.73
N HIS A 536 -13.57 -1.99 -9.47
CA HIS A 536 -14.28 -0.78 -9.89
C HIS A 536 -14.36 0.26 -8.76
N LEU A 537 -13.24 0.52 -8.10
CA LEU A 537 -13.12 1.49 -7.01
C LEU A 537 -13.58 2.89 -7.46
N GLY A 538 -14.29 3.57 -6.59
CA GLY A 538 -14.81 4.91 -6.86
C GLY A 538 -15.93 5.30 -5.91
N ASP A 539 -16.94 6.04 -6.40
CA ASP A 539 -18.14 6.32 -5.60
C ASP A 539 -18.90 5.03 -5.30
N ALA A 540 -19.02 4.69 -4.03
CA ALA A 540 -19.76 3.50 -3.58
C ALA A 540 -21.20 3.44 -4.10
N GLY A 541 -21.84 4.57 -4.33
CA GLY A 541 -23.18 4.64 -4.94
C GLY A 541 -23.22 4.08 -6.36
N SER A 542 -22.09 3.97 -7.06
CA SER A 542 -21.98 3.40 -8.41
C SER A 542 -21.51 1.95 -8.43
N LEU A 543 -21.08 1.40 -7.29
CA LEU A 543 -20.57 0.02 -7.21
C LEU A 543 -21.67 -1.02 -7.11
N THR A 544 -22.88 -0.64 -6.68
CA THR A 544 -24.02 -1.54 -6.55
C THR A 544 -25.23 -1.02 -7.34
N ASP A 545 -26.15 -1.92 -7.70
CA ASP A 545 -27.42 -1.55 -8.34
C ASP A 545 -28.50 -1.18 -7.30
N GLY A 546 -28.22 -1.28 -6.02
CA GLY A 546 -29.13 -1.00 -4.91
C GLY A 546 -30.25 -2.03 -4.73
N LEU A 547 -30.12 -3.21 -5.36
CA LEU A 547 -31.10 -4.29 -5.32
C LEU A 547 -30.48 -5.59 -4.80
N PRO A 548 -31.14 -6.31 -3.90
CA PRO A 548 -30.67 -7.62 -3.45
C PRO A 548 -30.42 -8.59 -4.61
N TYR A 549 -29.29 -9.28 -4.56
CA TYR A 549 -28.93 -10.29 -5.55
C TYR A 549 -29.88 -11.49 -5.56
N ASN A 550 -30.29 -11.89 -6.74
CA ASN A 550 -31.12 -13.06 -6.98
C ASN A 550 -30.46 -13.99 -8.02
N PRO A 551 -29.85 -15.11 -7.59
CA PRO A 551 -29.14 -16.02 -8.49
C PRO A 551 -30.02 -16.74 -9.51
N ALA A 552 -31.36 -16.61 -9.44
CA ALA A 552 -32.27 -17.15 -10.44
C ALA A 552 -32.42 -16.25 -11.67
N LEU A 553 -31.92 -15.02 -11.62
CA LEU A 553 -31.92 -14.06 -12.71
C LEU A 553 -30.60 -14.11 -13.48
N LYS A 554 -30.61 -13.62 -14.70
CA LYS A 554 -29.36 -13.37 -15.45
C LYS A 554 -28.64 -12.12 -14.91
N PRO A 555 -27.32 -12.02 -15.08
CA PRO A 555 -26.60 -10.81 -14.77
C PRO A 555 -27.30 -9.57 -15.36
N TYR A 556 -27.45 -8.51 -14.55
CA TYR A 556 -28.16 -7.24 -14.86
C TYR A 556 -29.66 -7.37 -15.19
N GLU A 557 -30.27 -8.54 -15.07
CA GLU A 557 -31.72 -8.67 -15.15
C GLU A 557 -32.35 -8.24 -13.82
N VAL A 558 -33.28 -7.30 -13.89
CA VAL A 558 -34.07 -6.88 -12.73
C VAL A 558 -35.35 -7.71 -12.68
N ALA A 559 -35.69 -8.19 -11.47
CA ALA A 559 -36.94 -8.91 -11.25
C ALA A 559 -38.16 -8.07 -11.64
N LYS A 560 -39.24 -8.71 -12.08
CA LYS A 560 -40.48 -8.01 -12.54
C LYS A 560 -41.11 -7.11 -11.49
N ASP A 561 -40.88 -7.40 -10.21
CA ASP A 561 -41.37 -6.60 -9.08
C ASP A 561 -40.39 -5.46 -8.68
N GLY A 562 -39.24 -5.36 -9.36
CA GLY A 562 -38.21 -4.35 -9.11
C GLY A 562 -37.48 -4.47 -7.78
N LYS A 563 -37.53 -5.62 -7.11
CA LYS A 563 -37.00 -5.79 -5.75
C LYS A 563 -35.71 -6.59 -5.64
N SER A 564 -35.24 -7.17 -6.74
CA SER A 564 -33.98 -7.91 -6.80
C SER A 564 -33.40 -7.88 -8.21
N SER A 565 -32.12 -8.14 -8.32
CA SER A 565 -31.43 -8.23 -9.60
C SER A 565 -30.56 -9.48 -9.70
N GLY A 566 -30.10 -9.80 -10.91
CA GLY A 566 -29.14 -10.85 -11.17
C GLY A 566 -27.68 -10.40 -11.05
N THR A 567 -27.42 -9.15 -10.61
CA THR A 567 -26.07 -8.62 -10.45
C THR A 567 -25.49 -9.08 -9.11
N PRO A 568 -24.35 -9.80 -9.07
CA PRO A 568 -23.77 -10.33 -7.83
C PRO A 568 -22.87 -9.29 -7.15
N ASP A 569 -23.42 -8.11 -6.89
CA ASP A 569 -22.73 -6.93 -6.32
C ASP A 569 -23.00 -6.71 -4.81
N ASP A 570 -23.80 -7.58 -4.18
CA ASP A 570 -24.10 -7.49 -2.75
C ASP A 570 -22.86 -7.67 -1.88
N MET A 571 -22.78 -6.88 -0.83
CA MET A 571 -21.77 -7.04 0.21
C MET A 571 -22.09 -8.23 1.13
N TRP A 572 -21.03 -8.86 1.65
CA TRP A 572 -21.13 -9.99 2.58
C TRP A 572 -20.71 -9.63 4.00
N ALA A 573 -21.37 -10.24 4.98
CA ALA A 573 -20.96 -10.24 6.37
C ALA A 573 -20.22 -11.56 6.67
N PHE A 574 -18.93 -11.47 6.99
CA PHE A 574 -18.11 -12.61 7.44
C PHE A 574 -18.24 -12.76 8.95
N THR A 575 -19.00 -13.76 9.37
CA THR A 575 -19.54 -13.86 10.73
C THR A 575 -18.89 -14.95 11.57
N SER A 576 -17.76 -15.51 11.15
CA SER A 576 -16.99 -16.45 11.98
C SER A 576 -16.62 -15.81 13.32
N ARG A 577 -17.06 -16.43 14.42
CA ARG A 577 -16.93 -15.85 15.75
C ARG A 577 -15.51 -15.92 16.29
N ASP A 578 -15.01 -14.79 16.79
CA ASP A 578 -13.75 -14.69 17.54
C ASP A 578 -13.99 -14.04 18.91
N PRO A 579 -13.81 -14.77 20.02
CA PRO A 579 -14.01 -14.21 21.35
C PRO A 579 -13.05 -13.06 21.68
N ASN A 580 -11.88 -12.96 21.02
CA ASN A 580 -10.98 -11.82 21.23
C ASN A 580 -11.57 -10.53 20.63
N ARG A 581 -12.25 -10.64 19.49
CA ARG A 581 -12.97 -9.51 18.88
C ARG A 581 -14.14 -9.08 19.75
N ASP A 582 -14.88 -10.04 20.32
CA ASP A 582 -15.95 -9.75 21.29
C ASP A 582 -15.42 -9.05 22.54
N PHE A 583 -14.26 -9.42 23.09
CA PHE A 583 -13.61 -8.71 24.22
C PHE A 583 -13.22 -7.28 23.85
N SER A 584 -12.67 -7.08 22.65
CA SER A 584 -12.29 -5.75 22.16
C SER A 584 -13.51 -4.86 22.03
N ALA A 585 -14.61 -5.39 21.49
CA ALA A 585 -15.89 -4.69 21.39
C ALA A 585 -16.49 -4.39 22.77
N ALA A 586 -16.45 -5.34 23.70
CA ALA A 586 -16.92 -5.12 25.06
C ALA A 586 -16.17 -3.97 25.76
N THR A 587 -14.84 -3.90 25.56
CA THR A 587 -13.99 -2.81 26.04
C THR A 587 -14.44 -1.46 25.46
N MET A 588 -14.59 -1.41 24.14
CA MET A 588 -15.01 -0.21 23.42
C MET A 588 -16.42 0.24 23.82
N PHE A 589 -17.39 -0.67 23.89
CA PHE A 589 -18.76 -0.34 24.23
C PHE A 589 -18.90 0.25 25.63
N ALA A 590 -18.17 -0.27 26.62
CA ALA A 590 -18.15 0.31 27.96
C ALA A 590 -17.58 1.73 27.96
N ALA A 591 -16.54 1.98 27.21
CA ALA A 591 -15.95 3.31 27.06
C ALA A 591 -16.91 4.26 26.32
N ALA A 592 -17.45 3.82 25.19
CA ALA A 592 -18.39 4.61 24.38
C ALA A 592 -19.67 4.98 25.13
N SER A 593 -20.17 4.07 25.99
CA SER A 593 -21.35 4.37 26.84
C SER A 593 -21.13 5.59 27.73
N ARG A 594 -19.92 5.82 28.22
CA ARG A 594 -19.59 7.02 29.03
C ARG A 594 -19.56 8.29 28.18
N ALA A 595 -18.93 8.19 26.98
CA ALA A 595 -18.78 9.34 26.10
C ALA A 595 -20.13 9.84 25.56
N LEU A 596 -21.07 8.90 25.31
CA LEU A 596 -22.40 9.20 24.78
C LEU A 596 -23.39 9.65 25.83
N ARG A 597 -23.08 9.55 27.13
CA ARG A 597 -23.96 9.99 28.23
C ARG A 597 -24.22 11.51 28.12
N GLY A 598 -25.51 11.86 28.14
CA GLY A 598 -25.97 13.25 28.03
C GLY A 598 -26.00 13.75 26.58
N TYR A 599 -25.52 12.96 25.62
CA TYR A 599 -25.64 13.21 24.19
C TYR A 599 -26.65 12.26 23.52
N ASN A 600 -26.44 10.94 23.63
CA ASN A 600 -27.37 9.90 23.18
C ASN A 600 -27.46 8.78 24.22
N ASP A 601 -28.32 8.98 25.23
CA ASP A 601 -28.46 8.06 26.35
C ASP A 601 -29.00 6.69 25.93
N GLU A 602 -29.86 6.62 24.92
CA GLU A 602 -30.40 5.35 24.43
C GLU A 602 -29.28 4.48 23.83
N LEU A 603 -28.45 5.06 22.98
CA LEU A 603 -27.32 4.33 22.39
C LEU A 603 -26.26 3.99 23.44
N ALA A 604 -26.04 4.88 24.43
CA ALA A 604 -25.15 4.61 25.56
C ALA A 604 -25.62 3.39 26.37
N ASP A 605 -26.93 3.25 26.62
CA ASP A 605 -27.51 2.10 27.35
C ASP A 605 -27.40 0.81 26.52
N ARG A 606 -27.66 0.88 25.22
CA ARG A 606 -27.47 -0.25 24.30
C ARG A 606 -26.00 -0.70 24.27
N ALA A 607 -25.06 0.20 24.14
CA ALA A 607 -23.63 -0.08 24.17
C ALA A 607 -23.22 -0.77 25.49
N LEU A 608 -23.63 -0.22 26.64
CA LEU A 608 -23.31 -0.80 27.95
C LEU A 608 -23.91 -2.21 28.12
N LYS A 609 -25.12 -2.43 27.63
CA LYS A 609 -25.77 -3.76 27.62
C LYS A 609 -24.98 -4.76 26.77
N GLN A 610 -24.55 -4.35 25.58
CA GLN A 610 -23.74 -5.23 24.70
C GLN A 610 -22.36 -5.50 25.29
N SER A 611 -21.72 -4.53 25.92
CA SER A 611 -20.46 -4.71 26.63
C SER A 611 -20.55 -5.85 27.66
N ARG A 612 -21.54 -5.80 28.52
CA ARG A 612 -21.75 -6.83 29.55
C ARG A 612 -22.03 -8.21 28.95
N ARG A 613 -22.88 -8.26 27.92
CA ARG A 613 -23.26 -9.51 27.26
C ARG A 613 -22.07 -10.16 26.56
N LEU A 614 -21.36 -9.41 25.72
CA LEU A 614 -20.21 -9.92 24.96
C LEU A 614 -19.09 -10.36 25.90
N LEU A 615 -18.77 -9.60 26.95
CA LEU A 615 -17.77 -9.99 27.93
C LEU A 615 -18.09 -11.35 28.57
N LYS A 616 -19.35 -11.54 28.99
CA LYS A 616 -19.80 -12.81 29.59
C LYS A 616 -19.67 -13.96 28.58
N GLU A 617 -20.28 -13.81 27.41
CA GLU A 617 -20.30 -14.88 26.38
C GLU A 617 -18.90 -15.23 25.86
N ALA A 618 -18.05 -14.23 25.62
CA ALA A 618 -16.67 -14.46 25.20
C ALA A 618 -15.85 -15.17 26.28
N THR A 619 -16.08 -14.85 27.56
CA THR A 619 -15.43 -15.53 28.69
C THR A 619 -15.86 -17.01 28.77
N GLU A 620 -17.15 -17.30 28.63
CA GLU A 620 -17.68 -18.66 28.58
C GLU A 620 -17.14 -19.45 27.40
N LEU A 621 -17.09 -18.83 26.22
CA LEU A 621 -16.57 -19.45 25.00
C LEU A 621 -15.07 -19.77 25.10
N MET A 622 -14.27 -18.83 25.62
CA MET A 622 -12.82 -19.07 25.86
C MET A 622 -12.57 -20.18 26.88
N ALA A 623 -13.40 -20.27 27.93
CA ALA A 623 -13.27 -21.33 28.93
C ALA A 623 -13.63 -22.72 28.39
N ALA A 624 -14.49 -22.80 27.39
CA ALA A 624 -14.90 -24.05 26.74
C ALA A 624 -13.92 -24.56 25.68
N GLN A 625 -12.97 -23.73 25.23
CA GLN A 625 -11.97 -24.14 24.23
C GLN A 625 -10.87 -25.02 24.87
N PRO A 626 -10.37 -26.07 24.16
CA PRO A 626 -9.23 -26.87 24.62
C PRO A 626 -8.01 -25.98 24.89
N GLN A 627 -7.33 -26.22 26.02
CA GLN A 627 -6.12 -25.47 26.39
C GLN A 627 -4.89 -26.02 25.64
N ASP A 628 -4.79 -25.77 24.34
CA ASP A 628 -3.57 -26.00 23.59
C ASP A 628 -2.55 -24.88 23.87
N GLY A 629 -1.33 -25.25 24.25
CA GLY A 629 -0.29 -24.36 24.79
C GLY A 629 0.11 -23.14 23.93
N PHE A 630 -0.46 -22.96 22.73
CA PHE A 630 -0.20 -21.85 21.83
C PHE A 630 -1.21 -20.67 21.93
N ARG A 631 -2.35 -20.84 22.58
CA ARG A 631 -3.46 -19.88 22.61
C ARG A 631 -3.58 -18.99 23.86
N ARG A 632 -2.54 -18.83 24.66
CA ARG A 632 -2.55 -17.95 25.85
C ARG A 632 -2.58 -16.43 25.58
N ARG A 633 -2.90 -15.98 24.35
CA ARG A 633 -2.88 -14.55 24.02
C ARG A 633 -4.18 -13.77 24.34
N GLY A 634 -5.26 -14.42 24.79
CA GLY A 634 -6.55 -13.78 25.05
C GLY A 634 -6.74 -13.14 26.45
N GLY A 635 -5.83 -13.32 27.40
CA GLY A 635 -6.01 -12.86 28.77
C GLY A 635 -6.05 -11.33 28.96
N GLY A 636 -5.51 -10.56 28.05
CA GLY A 636 -5.49 -9.09 28.11
C GLY A 636 -6.83 -8.43 27.78
N GLY A 637 -7.60 -8.99 26.84
CA GLY A 637 -8.87 -8.44 26.42
C GLY A 637 -9.95 -8.48 27.52
N ASN A 638 -10.00 -9.59 28.27
CA ASN A 638 -10.91 -9.71 29.42
C ASN A 638 -10.59 -8.67 30.51
N ILE A 639 -9.32 -8.44 30.84
CA ILE A 639 -8.89 -7.44 31.82
C ILE A 639 -9.34 -6.05 31.39
N SER A 640 -9.09 -5.68 30.13
CA SER A 640 -9.46 -4.37 29.58
C SER A 640 -10.98 -4.14 29.62
N ALA A 641 -11.78 -5.15 29.24
CA ALA A 641 -13.23 -5.05 29.25
C ALA A 641 -13.79 -4.89 30.68
N ASN A 642 -13.29 -5.69 31.63
CA ASN A 642 -13.68 -5.54 33.05
C ASN A 642 -13.31 -4.17 33.62
N LEU A 643 -12.10 -3.67 33.31
CA LEU A 643 -11.66 -2.35 33.75
C LEU A 643 -12.57 -1.24 33.20
N GLN A 644 -12.88 -1.28 31.90
CA GLN A 644 -13.74 -0.27 31.26
C GLN A 644 -15.19 -0.33 31.80
N LEU A 645 -15.72 -1.52 32.09
CA LEU A 645 -17.02 -1.69 32.71
C LEU A 645 -17.02 -1.14 34.15
N TYR A 646 -15.99 -1.43 34.94
CA TYR A 646 -15.84 -0.86 36.28
C TYR A 646 -15.82 0.68 36.24
N ILE A 647 -15.06 1.27 35.32
CA ILE A 647 -15.01 2.73 35.14
C ILE A 647 -16.39 3.28 34.74
N ALA A 648 -17.16 2.56 33.93
CA ALA A 648 -18.47 2.99 33.46
C ALA A 648 -19.58 2.86 34.50
N THR A 649 -19.49 1.89 35.43
CA THR A 649 -20.60 1.51 36.31
C THR A 649 -20.28 1.61 37.79
N GLY A 650 -19.02 1.58 38.20
CA GLY A 650 -18.58 1.43 39.58
C GLY A 650 -18.83 0.03 40.19
N GLU A 651 -19.32 -0.92 39.39
CA GLU A 651 -19.57 -2.30 39.80
C GLU A 651 -18.27 -3.12 39.79
N GLN A 652 -18.04 -3.90 40.87
CA GLN A 652 -16.89 -4.83 40.98
C GLN A 652 -17.21 -6.20 40.41
#